data_e8282f7058c8809f47a86b02c00bcbd7
#
_entry.id   e8282f7058c8809f47a86b02c00bcbd7
#
_cell.length_a   1.000
_cell.length_b   1.000
_cell.length_c   1.000
_cell.angle_alpha   90.00
_cell.angle_beta   90.00
_cell.angle_gamma   90.00
#
_symmetry.space_group_name_H-M   'P 1'
#
loop_
_entity.id
_entity.type
_entity.pdbx_description
1 polymer ?
#
loop_
_entity_poly.entity_id
_entity_poly.type
_entity_poly.pdbx_seq_one_letter_code
_entity_poly.pdbx_strand_id
1 'polypeptide(L)'
;MPIFHTQNVLNGGEISPLLRGRVDQPRYNTGAREMLNMVPMPQGGTTRRPGTRYLGTAKSQTSRLVPFVFSETQGRILEFGDKTMRVWLPDGKLVSSGSEPYVVSTPFAASDLRAVRFAQSADVVYFAHPSYPPCKLSRYSDNDWRWTTLTFMPSIATPQQPALQILDKRADDDKPKNPSRTDYSYLVTAIDGETGEESSASPAATIEAEALNSVDYHIRITWPAVSGASEYRIYKKKTGVFGFIGRASKDDTTTATTTLQGIDIGGYRFSRTADDLFVSVLTQSVENSDGTTTTVVTGVKVGKTGVFVPQTYPAWYNASLQKLFVYHGNDEQGVPVGWIGVDNVPSGYEGEYGSFTSYTGFGQNSEYPQGFQGDIQANPVFSYTYAQYYDDKNIGADTEDTPIEHKNPFEGSGNYPSQVFFHQQRLGFAATANRPITFWLSRTGDFESMASSVPPKDDDAIEVTFAATQANRIVWLQPDRNALAFGTEGSEWTLQSSEGVVLTPSTVSFQLQTTNGGEGTVSALSVGGGVLYVQRGSGAVREFAYNYSADKYLGQDLTILARHIIKDRDITAWAYQQEPYSTLWCVLSDGTFAGLTYMKEQDVIGWHRHTTDGSILDVAVIPGTPDDQVWFLVRRPSGVFVERLESFFDSDNLDDAFFLDSALHYSGEAADTFSGLGHLSGRTVQVFADGGTIDGLTVSAGGELKLKSPAKSVHIGLPYTSRVIPNLPEVQTQQGWTLMHNRKISAVRVRTYRSMSFLA
;
A
#
# COMPACT_ATOMS: atom_id res chain seq x y z
N MET A 1 -7.36 -31.18 61.16
CA MET A 1 -8.29 -31.58 60.05
C MET A 1 -7.52 -31.55 58.75
N PRO A 2 -7.71 -32.47 57.83
CA PRO A 2 -7.19 -32.33 56.49
C PRO A 2 -7.88 -31.12 55.80
N ILE A 3 -7.09 -30.25 55.24
CA ILE A 3 -7.56 -29.08 54.49
C ILE A 3 -7.58 -29.45 53.01
N PHE A 4 -8.70 -29.24 52.34
CA PHE A 4 -8.83 -29.43 50.90
C PHE A 4 -8.72 -28.08 50.22
N HIS A 5 -7.85 -27.97 49.25
CA HIS A 5 -7.74 -26.84 48.36
C HIS A 5 -8.03 -27.30 46.94
N THR A 6 -8.86 -26.58 46.22
CA THR A 6 -9.16 -26.87 44.82
C THR A 6 -8.83 -25.66 43.98
N GLN A 7 -7.96 -25.81 43.01
CA GLN A 7 -7.72 -24.82 41.95
C GLN A 7 -8.47 -25.29 40.70
N ASN A 8 -9.56 -24.60 40.36
CA ASN A 8 -10.42 -25.00 39.28
C ASN A 8 -9.99 -24.39 37.92
N VAL A 9 -9.22 -23.32 37.96
CA VAL A 9 -8.82 -22.54 36.77
C VAL A 9 -7.34 -22.18 36.83
N LEU A 10 -6.70 -22.12 35.67
CA LEU A 10 -5.31 -21.70 35.45
C LEU A 10 -5.18 -20.58 34.39
N ASN A 11 -6.30 -19.91 34.06
CA ASN A 11 -6.37 -18.89 33.03
C ASN A 11 -5.71 -17.56 33.45
N GLY A 12 -5.30 -17.39 34.69
CA GLY A 12 -4.47 -16.27 35.14
C GLY A 12 -3.00 -16.35 34.67
N GLY A 13 -2.59 -17.48 34.10
CA GLY A 13 -1.23 -17.67 33.56
C GLY A 13 -0.15 -17.71 34.64
N GLU A 14 1.09 -17.48 34.24
CA GLU A 14 2.24 -17.40 35.16
C GLU A 14 2.28 -16.03 35.85
N ILE A 15 2.35 -16.03 37.20
CA ILE A 15 2.40 -14.80 37.99
C ILE A 15 3.78 -14.57 38.59
N SER A 16 4.09 -13.29 38.77
CA SER A 16 5.37 -12.84 39.31
C SER A 16 5.68 -13.44 40.68
N PRO A 17 6.95 -13.87 40.92
CA PRO A 17 7.40 -14.27 42.25
C PRO A 17 7.16 -13.22 43.34
N LEU A 18 7.05 -11.94 43.01
CA LEU A 18 6.73 -10.86 43.95
C LEU A 18 5.30 -10.93 44.50
N LEU A 19 4.43 -11.69 43.83
CA LEU A 19 3.03 -11.89 44.24
C LEU A 19 2.83 -13.12 45.14
N ARG A 20 3.89 -13.85 45.45
CA ARG A 20 3.80 -15.01 46.32
C ARG A 20 3.29 -14.61 47.71
N GLY A 21 2.24 -15.28 48.15
CA GLY A 21 1.54 -14.95 49.38
C GLY A 21 0.51 -13.84 49.33
N ARG A 22 0.32 -13.19 48.13
CA ARG A 22 -0.72 -12.18 47.92
C ARG A 22 -2.07 -12.85 47.61
N VAL A 23 -2.61 -13.54 48.60
CA VAL A 23 -3.91 -14.26 48.51
C VAL A 23 -5.10 -13.33 48.37
N ASP A 24 -4.91 -12.03 48.66
CA ASP A 24 -5.88 -10.95 48.41
C ASP A 24 -6.06 -10.66 46.92
N GLN A 25 -5.13 -11.07 46.08
CA GLN A 25 -5.23 -10.89 44.64
C GLN A 25 -6.04 -12.01 43.99
N PRO A 26 -7.14 -11.74 43.31
CA PRO A 26 -7.97 -12.76 42.67
C PRO A 26 -7.17 -13.67 41.74
N ARG A 27 -6.21 -13.10 41.00
CA ARG A 27 -5.36 -13.84 40.05
C ARG A 27 -4.35 -14.79 40.75
N TYR A 28 -4.12 -14.70 42.05
CA TYR A 28 -3.32 -15.66 42.77
C TYR A 28 -3.92 -17.07 42.68
N ASN A 29 -5.24 -17.17 42.81
CA ASN A 29 -5.96 -18.44 42.82
C ASN A 29 -6.22 -19.00 41.42
N THR A 30 -6.13 -18.17 40.37
CA THR A 30 -6.32 -18.56 38.97
C THR A 30 -4.99 -18.66 38.19
N GLY A 31 -3.87 -18.26 38.80
CA GLY A 31 -2.55 -18.29 38.20
C GLY A 31 -1.69 -19.44 38.62
N ALA A 32 -0.54 -19.55 38.01
CA ALA A 32 0.50 -20.54 38.33
C ALA A 32 1.81 -19.84 38.71
N ARG A 33 2.61 -20.56 39.51
CA ARG A 33 3.99 -20.16 39.83
C ARG A 33 4.93 -20.28 38.63
N GLU A 34 4.64 -21.26 37.78
CA GLU A 34 5.37 -21.48 36.51
C GLU A 34 4.44 -22.10 35.50
N MET A 35 4.54 -21.62 34.27
CA MET A 35 3.81 -22.13 33.10
C MET A 35 4.74 -22.15 31.89
N LEU A 36 5.47 -23.25 31.73
CA LEU A 36 6.46 -23.45 30.69
C LEU A 36 5.91 -24.37 29.59
N ASN A 37 5.91 -23.90 28.34
CA ASN A 37 5.40 -24.61 27.15
C ASN A 37 3.94 -25.12 27.33
N MET A 38 3.17 -24.39 28.09
CA MET A 38 1.75 -24.61 28.34
C MET A 38 1.00 -23.33 28.04
N VAL A 39 -0.22 -23.45 27.49
CA VAL A 39 -1.09 -22.34 27.13
C VAL A 39 -2.34 -22.37 27.99
N PRO A 40 -2.65 -21.32 28.75
CA PRO A 40 -3.89 -21.25 29.51
C PRO A 40 -5.07 -21.05 28.54
N MET A 41 -6.10 -21.86 28.72
CA MET A 41 -7.32 -21.80 27.93
C MET A 41 -8.32 -20.86 28.59
N PRO A 42 -9.12 -20.11 27.82
CA PRO A 42 -10.18 -19.24 28.36
C PRO A 42 -11.16 -19.98 29.28
N GLN A 43 -11.43 -21.26 28.99
CA GLN A 43 -12.32 -22.12 29.76
C GLN A 43 -11.76 -22.50 31.13
N GLY A 44 -10.53 -22.10 31.46
CA GLY A 44 -9.91 -22.29 32.76
C GLY A 44 -8.87 -23.44 32.85
N GLY A 45 -8.82 -24.33 31.89
CA GLY A 45 -7.78 -25.34 31.79
C GLY A 45 -6.46 -24.79 31.29
N THR A 46 -5.47 -25.68 31.14
CA THR A 46 -4.22 -25.38 30.42
C THR A 46 -3.87 -26.56 29.52
N THR A 47 -3.39 -26.27 28.32
CA THR A 47 -2.98 -27.29 27.36
C THR A 47 -1.51 -27.14 27.01
N ARG A 48 -0.89 -28.25 26.61
CA ARG A 48 0.48 -28.24 26.09
C ARG A 48 0.47 -27.49 24.75
N ARG A 49 1.43 -26.57 24.51
CA ARG A 49 1.56 -26.00 23.20
C ARG A 49 1.85 -27.07 22.15
N PRO A 50 1.37 -26.94 20.92
CA PRO A 50 1.79 -27.82 19.84
C PRO A 50 3.30 -27.71 19.56
N GLY A 51 3.84 -28.70 18.89
CA GLY A 51 5.17 -28.64 18.30
C GLY A 51 5.21 -27.79 17.05
N THR A 52 6.42 -27.61 16.50
CA THR A 52 6.60 -26.87 15.25
C THR A 52 6.95 -27.82 14.11
N ARG A 53 6.26 -27.68 12.99
CA ARG A 53 6.58 -28.38 11.73
C ARG A 53 7.68 -27.64 11.00
N TYR A 54 8.74 -28.34 10.60
CA TYR A 54 9.75 -27.83 9.69
C TYR A 54 9.17 -27.66 8.30
N LEU A 55 9.31 -26.49 7.69
CA LEU A 55 8.83 -26.19 6.34
C LEU A 55 9.99 -26.03 5.35
N GLY A 56 11.09 -25.45 5.77
CA GLY A 56 12.26 -25.28 4.94
C GLY A 56 13.31 -24.34 5.51
N THR A 57 14.42 -24.22 4.81
CA THR A 57 15.53 -23.33 5.18
C THR A 57 15.21 -21.90 4.81
N ALA A 58 15.39 -20.98 5.75
CA ALA A 58 15.24 -19.55 5.51
C ALA A 58 16.25 -19.03 4.51
N LYS A 59 15.91 -17.97 3.78
CA LYS A 59 16.77 -17.36 2.75
C LYS A 59 18.05 -16.79 3.37
N SER A 60 17.94 -16.20 4.56
CA SER A 60 19.09 -15.60 5.26
C SER A 60 18.96 -15.77 6.78
N GLN A 61 20.07 -15.51 7.46
CA GLN A 61 20.14 -15.52 8.94
C GLN A 61 19.35 -14.38 9.59
N THR A 62 19.02 -13.36 8.81
CA THR A 62 18.34 -12.12 9.22
C THR A 62 17.02 -11.93 8.50
N SER A 63 16.41 -13.01 7.98
CA SER A 63 15.08 -12.94 7.35
C SER A 63 14.03 -12.38 8.30
N ARG A 64 12.97 -11.82 7.73
CA ARG A 64 11.77 -11.36 8.43
C ARG A 64 10.53 -11.94 7.78
N LEU A 65 9.56 -12.35 8.58
CA LEU A 65 8.27 -12.84 8.13
C LEU A 65 7.24 -11.70 8.14
N VAL A 66 6.54 -11.51 7.03
CA VAL A 66 5.46 -10.53 6.90
C VAL A 66 4.20 -11.27 6.45
N PRO A 67 3.10 -11.17 7.19
CA PRO A 67 1.85 -11.78 6.77
C PRO A 67 1.26 -10.98 5.61
N PHE A 68 0.70 -11.70 4.65
CA PHE A 68 -0.13 -11.17 3.57
C PHE A 68 -1.48 -11.89 3.63
N VAL A 69 -2.54 -11.16 3.91
CA VAL A 69 -3.87 -11.73 4.10
C VAL A 69 -4.84 -11.07 3.12
N PHE A 70 -5.15 -11.78 2.05
CA PHE A 70 -6.13 -11.31 1.07
C PHE A 70 -7.57 -11.59 1.55
N SER A 71 -7.77 -12.76 2.17
CA SER A 71 -9.04 -13.18 2.77
C SER A 71 -8.76 -14.19 3.88
N GLU A 72 -9.78 -14.57 4.64
CA GLU A 72 -9.69 -15.58 5.71
C GLU A 72 -9.14 -16.96 5.23
N THR A 73 -9.25 -17.25 3.94
CA THR A 73 -8.78 -18.51 3.34
C THR A 73 -7.55 -18.35 2.45
N GLN A 74 -7.13 -17.11 2.18
CA GLN A 74 -6.03 -16.81 1.26
C GLN A 74 -4.93 -15.98 1.96
N GLY A 75 -4.27 -16.62 2.91
CA GLY A 75 -3.07 -16.09 3.55
C GLY A 75 -1.79 -16.51 2.81
N ARG A 76 -0.74 -15.72 2.92
CA ARG A 76 0.63 -16.02 2.48
C ARG A 76 1.60 -15.48 3.52
N ILE A 77 2.78 -16.10 3.60
CA ILE A 77 3.89 -15.53 4.36
C ILE A 77 4.95 -15.03 3.37
N LEU A 78 5.25 -13.75 3.46
CA LEU A 78 6.32 -13.13 2.70
C LEU A 78 7.59 -13.17 3.56
N GLU A 79 8.58 -13.92 3.12
CA GLU A 79 9.88 -13.99 3.77
C GLU A 79 10.83 -12.99 3.12
N PHE A 80 11.10 -11.89 3.81
CA PHE A 80 12.08 -10.89 3.39
C PHE A 80 13.47 -11.30 3.84
N GLY A 81 14.43 -11.23 2.92
CA GLY A 81 15.87 -11.37 3.15
C GLY A 81 16.62 -10.14 2.67
N ASP A 82 17.93 -10.23 2.54
CA ASP A 82 18.75 -9.13 2.01
C ASP A 82 18.36 -8.83 0.55
N LYS A 83 17.69 -7.70 0.34
CA LYS A 83 17.19 -7.21 -0.96
C LYS A 83 16.35 -8.23 -1.76
N THR A 84 15.75 -9.16 -1.07
CA THR A 84 14.96 -10.24 -1.68
C THR A 84 13.72 -10.57 -0.85
N MET A 85 12.72 -11.14 -1.52
CA MET A 85 11.51 -11.70 -0.89
C MET A 85 11.18 -13.04 -1.53
N ARG A 86 10.72 -14.00 -0.73
CA ARG A 86 10.13 -15.27 -1.14
C ARG A 86 8.70 -15.39 -0.60
N VAL A 87 7.89 -16.24 -1.21
CA VAL A 87 6.49 -16.42 -0.86
C VAL A 87 6.24 -17.85 -0.40
N TRP A 88 5.70 -18.00 0.80
CA TRP A 88 5.28 -19.28 1.37
C TRP A 88 3.76 -19.42 1.32
N LEU A 89 3.29 -20.57 0.87
CA LEU A 89 1.88 -20.93 0.83
C LEU A 89 1.40 -21.48 2.19
N PRO A 90 0.10 -21.42 2.49
CA PRO A 90 -0.45 -21.93 3.76
C PRO A 90 -0.19 -23.43 3.99
N ASP A 91 -0.01 -24.21 2.92
CA ASP A 91 0.35 -25.63 3.02
C ASP A 91 1.82 -25.89 3.41
N GLY A 92 2.60 -24.82 3.56
CA GLY A 92 4.02 -24.88 3.94
C GLY A 92 4.97 -24.98 2.77
N LYS A 93 4.49 -24.89 1.53
CA LYS A 93 5.35 -24.92 0.35
C LYS A 93 5.84 -23.54 -0.02
N LEU A 94 7.08 -23.50 -0.48
CA LEU A 94 7.66 -22.30 -1.08
C LEU A 94 7.21 -22.20 -2.53
N VAL A 95 6.74 -21.01 -2.95
CA VAL A 95 6.40 -20.74 -4.35
C VAL A 95 7.64 -20.88 -5.21
N SER A 96 7.52 -21.57 -6.33
CA SER A 96 8.63 -21.83 -7.25
C SER A 96 8.34 -21.30 -8.65
N SER A 97 9.41 -21.00 -9.38
CA SER A 97 9.40 -20.70 -10.81
C SER A 97 10.24 -21.77 -11.51
N GLY A 98 9.58 -22.75 -12.11
CA GLY A 98 10.24 -23.97 -12.57
C GLY A 98 10.76 -24.82 -11.40
N SER A 99 12.06 -25.14 -11.42
CA SER A 99 12.73 -25.92 -10.35
C SER A 99 13.29 -25.08 -9.21
N GLU A 100 13.33 -23.76 -9.37
CA GLU A 100 13.92 -22.84 -8.40
C GLU A 100 12.86 -22.08 -7.60
N PRO A 101 13.17 -21.67 -6.36
CA PRO A 101 12.29 -20.80 -5.60
C PRO A 101 12.03 -19.48 -6.32
N TYR A 102 10.76 -19.05 -6.35
CA TYR A 102 10.39 -17.72 -6.84
C TYR A 102 10.92 -16.64 -5.90
N VAL A 103 11.70 -15.70 -6.45
CA VAL A 103 12.34 -14.63 -5.69
C VAL A 103 12.02 -13.29 -6.33
N VAL A 104 11.56 -12.34 -5.52
CA VAL A 104 11.31 -10.95 -5.90
C VAL A 104 12.43 -10.07 -5.33
N SER A 105 12.97 -9.17 -6.16
CA SER A 105 13.92 -8.15 -5.67
C SER A 105 13.20 -7.08 -4.88
N THR A 106 13.78 -6.67 -3.74
CA THR A 106 13.25 -5.62 -2.87
C THR A 106 14.34 -4.58 -2.55
N PRO A 107 14.00 -3.34 -2.17
CA PRO A 107 15.01 -2.33 -1.86
C PRO A 107 15.72 -2.57 -0.52
N PHE A 108 15.12 -3.28 0.42
CA PHE A 108 15.54 -3.32 1.82
C PHE A 108 16.78 -4.18 2.05
N ALA A 109 17.79 -3.61 2.69
CA ALA A 109 18.93 -4.36 3.18
C ALA A 109 18.56 -5.18 4.43
N ALA A 110 19.30 -6.24 4.69
CA ALA A 110 19.06 -7.15 5.83
C ALA A 110 19.04 -6.44 7.19
N SER A 111 19.90 -5.43 7.39
CA SER A 111 19.97 -4.61 8.61
C SER A 111 18.70 -3.81 8.88
N ASP A 112 17.95 -3.48 7.83
CA ASP A 112 16.86 -2.51 7.86
C ASP A 112 15.49 -3.18 8.00
N LEU A 113 15.43 -4.50 7.77
CA LEU A 113 14.17 -5.25 7.73
C LEU A 113 13.31 -5.06 8.99
N ARG A 114 13.90 -4.91 10.17
CA ARG A 114 13.15 -4.73 11.43
C ARG A 114 12.47 -3.37 11.54
N ALA A 115 13.00 -2.35 10.88
CA ALA A 115 12.44 -1.01 10.86
C ALA A 115 11.34 -0.83 9.80
N VAL A 116 11.20 -1.75 8.84
CA VAL A 116 10.13 -1.73 7.84
C VAL A 116 8.77 -1.79 8.52
N ARG A 117 7.88 -0.87 8.14
CA ARG A 117 6.46 -0.91 8.51
C ARG A 117 5.63 -1.13 7.27
N PHE A 118 4.50 -1.80 7.42
CA PHE A 118 3.64 -2.12 6.30
C PHE A 118 2.16 -2.00 6.66
N ALA A 119 1.35 -1.70 5.66
CA ALA A 119 -0.10 -1.73 5.73
C ALA A 119 -0.64 -2.34 4.44
N GLN A 120 -1.62 -3.22 4.54
CA GLN A 120 -2.19 -3.93 3.39
C GLN A 120 -3.58 -3.42 3.06
N SER A 121 -3.85 -3.32 1.77
CA SER A 121 -5.20 -3.14 1.21
C SER A 121 -5.39 -4.12 0.06
N ALA A 122 -6.28 -5.11 0.23
CA ALA A 122 -6.51 -6.18 -0.74
C ALA A 122 -5.20 -6.82 -1.24
N ASP A 123 -4.93 -6.75 -2.54
CA ASP A 123 -3.74 -7.34 -3.19
C ASP A 123 -2.49 -6.45 -3.14
N VAL A 124 -2.53 -5.34 -2.42
CA VAL A 124 -1.42 -4.38 -2.34
C VAL A 124 -0.95 -4.18 -0.91
N VAL A 125 0.36 -4.27 -0.71
CA VAL A 125 1.01 -3.93 0.57
C VAL A 125 1.84 -2.68 0.36
N TYR A 126 1.61 -1.66 1.19
CA TYR A 126 2.37 -0.43 1.23
C TYR A 126 3.40 -0.48 2.34
N PHE A 127 4.60 0.03 2.06
CA PHE A 127 5.73 -0.03 2.97
C PHE A 127 6.28 1.36 3.27
N ALA A 128 6.69 1.55 4.51
CA ALA A 128 7.40 2.71 5.00
C ALA A 128 8.68 2.31 5.72
N HIS A 129 9.75 3.08 5.49
CA HIS A 129 11.03 2.94 6.18
C HIS A 129 11.78 4.26 6.16
N PRO A 130 12.43 4.71 7.25
CA PRO A 130 13.06 6.03 7.33
C PRO A 130 14.24 6.25 6.39
N SER A 131 14.78 5.20 5.77
CA SER A 131 15.92 5.28 4.83
C SER A 131 15.55 4.99 3.37
N TYR A 132 14.29 4.66 3.08
CA TYR A 132 13.83 4.32 1.73
C TYR A 132 12.55 5.08 1.38
N PRO A 133 12.38 5.48 0.10
CA PRO A 133 11.14 6.07 -0.34
C PRO A 133 9.97 5.10 -0.12
N PRO A 134 8.76 5.61 0.15
CA PRO A 134 7.57 4.77 0.23
C PRO A 134 7.40 3.94 -1.03
N CYS A 135 6.97 2.71 -0.88
CA CYS A 135 6.83 1.77 -1.98
C CYS A 135 5.64 0.82 -1.75
N LYS A 136 5.20 0.18 -2.81
CA LYS A 136 4.15 -0.84 -2.77
C LYS A 136 4.59 -2.14 -3.42
N LEU A 137 4.02 -3.23 -2.94
CA LEU A 137 4.12 -4.57 -3.50
C LEU A 137 2.72 -5.01 -3.92
N SER A 138 2.50 -5.20 -5.20
CA SER A 138 1.22 -5.63 -5.76
C SER A 138 1.27 -7.09 -6.17
N ARG A 139 0.28 -7.88 -5.75
CA ARG A 139 0.12 -9.27 -6.12
C ARG A 139 -0.82 -9.39 -7.34
N TYR A 140 -0.36 -10.03 -8.40
CA TYR A 140 -1.18 -10.41 -9.55
C TYR A 140 -1.46 -11.92 -9.56
N SER A 141 -0.50 -12.71 -9.04
CA SER A 141 -0.65 -14.16 -8.80
C SER A 141 0.38 -14.60 -7.74
N ASP A 142 0.41 -15.89 -7.38
CA ASP A 142 1.39 -16.38 -6.39
C ASP A 142 2.84 -16.27 -6.90
N ASN A 143 3.05 -16.24 -8.20
CA ASN A 143 4.35 -16.10 -8.86
C ASN A 143 4.50 -14.81 -9.70
N ASP A 144 3.63 -13.82 -9.50
CA ASP A 144 3.74 -12.48 -10.09
C ASP A 144 3.47 -11.42 -9.04
N TRP A 145 4.54 -10.93 -8.44
CA TRP A 145 4.56 -9.86 -7.46
C TRP A 145 5.42 -8.72 -7.98
N ARG A 146 4.88 -7.52 -8.00
CA ARG A 146 5.53 -6.35 -8.58
C ARG A 146 5.78 -5.28 -7.55
N TRP A 147 7.03 -4.84 -7.49
CA TRP A 147 7.51 -3.79 -6.62
C TRP A 147 7.49 -2.44 -7.32
N THR A 148 6.89 -1.42 -6.71
CA THR A 148 6.80 -0.06 -7.27
C THR A 148 7.12 0.97 -6.18
N THR A 149 7.97 1.94 -6.51
CA THR A 149 8.18 3.11 -5.65
C THR A 149 7.05 4.12 -5.88
N LEU A 150 6.50 4.66 -4.80
CA LEU A 150 5.43 5.66 -4.86
C LEU A 150 6.02 7.03 -5.13
N THR A 151 5.46 7.72 -6.10
CA THR A 151 5.86 9.09 -6.45
C THR A 151 4.86 10.13 -5.99
N PHE A 152 3.61 9.73 -5.70
CA PHE A 152 2.48 10.61 -5.34
C PHE A 152 2.21 11.71 -6.36
N MET A 153 2.68 11.50 -7.58
CA MET A 153 2.49 12.40 -8.71
C MET A 153 1.51 11.73 -9.69
N PRO A 154 0.67 12.50 -10.38
CA PRO A 154 -0.28 11.95 -11.32
C PRO A 154 0.41 11.15 -12.42
N SER A 155 -0.28 10.11 -12.90
CA SER A 155 0.21 9.25 -13.98
C SER A 155 0.24 9.99 -15.31
N ILE A 156 -0.70 10.92 -15.50
CA ILE A 156 -0.78 11.75 -16.70
C ILE A 156 0.28 12.87 -16.69
N ALA A 157 0.92 13.10 -17.82
CA ALA A 157 1.95 14.10 -17.93
C ALA A 157 1.41 15.53 -17.76
N THR A 158 2.19 16.39 -17.13
CA THR A 158 1.89 17.82 -16.98
C THR A 158 1.92 18.49 -18.36
N PRO A 159 0.89 19.29 -18.74
CA PRO A 159 0.92 20.07 -19.95
C PRO A 159 2.10 21.05 -19.96
N GLN A 160 2.63 21.31 -21.15
CA GLN A 160 3.66 22.35 -21.32
C GLN A 160 3.07 23.74 -21.07
N GLN A 161 3.94 24.74 -20.84
CA GLN A 161 3.54 26.12 -20.71
C GLN A 161 2.71 26.55 -21.94
N PRO A 162 1.47 27.09 -21.76
CA PRO A 162 0.66 27.49 -22.90
C PRO A 162 1.25 28.69 -23.61
N ALA A 163 1.11 28.73 -24.93
CA ALA A 163 1.38 29.90 -25.75
C ALA A 163 0.15 30.78 -25.78
N LEU A 164 0.35 32.09 -25.61
CA LEU A 164 -0.72 33.10 -25.59
C LEU A 164 -0.60 34.00 -26.79
N GLN A 165 -1.73 34.25 -27.47
CA GLN A 165 -1.81 35.16 -28.61
C GLN A 165 -3.01 36.05 -28.49
N ILE A 166 -2.81 37.38 -28.66
CA ILE A 166 -3.90 38.34 -28.77
C ILE A 166 -4.43 38.26 -30.19
N LEU A 167 -5.75 38.10 -30.30
CA LEU A 167 -6.49 38.14 -31.53
C LEU A 167 -7.34 39.42 -31.56
N ASP A 168 -6.93 40.37 -32.37
CA ASP A 168 -7.61 41.66 -32.53
C ASP A 168 -8.16 41.81 -33.95
N LYS A 169 -9.50 41.65 -34.09
CA LYS A 169 -10.25 41.72 -35.34
C LYS A 169 -11.03 43.01 -35.46
N ARG A 170 -10.84 43.96 -34.55
CA ARG A 170 -11.49 45.26 -34.59
C ARG A 170 -11.01 46.04 -35.81
N ALA A 171 -11.92 46.81 -36.43
CA ALA A 171 -11.54 47.76 -37.46
C ALA A 171 -10.56 48.82 -36.88
N ASP A 172 -9.67 49.36 -37.70
CA ASP A 172 -8.63 50.28 -37.19
C ASP A 172 -9.23 51.54 -36.54
N ASP A 173 -10.39 51.97 -36.98
CA ASP A 173 -11.11 53.10 -36.40
C ASP A 173 -11.73 52.79 -35.02
N ASP A 174 -11.95 51.52 -34.72
CA ASP A 174 -12.52 51.04 -33.43
C ASP A 174 -11.44 50.73 -32.39
N LYS A 175 -10.17 50.80 -32.74
CA LYS A 175 -9.04 50.54 -31.84
C LYS A 175 -8.80 51.77 -30.95
N PRO A 176 -8.73 51.61 -29.64
CA PRO A 176 -8.45 52.72 -28.74
C PRO A 176 -7.05 53.31 -29.00
N LYS A 177 -6.97 54.65 -29.05
CA LYS A 177 -5.71 55.37 -29.34
C LYS A 177 -4.66 55.23 -28.20
N ASN A 178 -5.10 55.02 -26.97
CA ASN A 178 -4.27 54.79 -25.79
C ASN A 178 -4.92 53.73 -24.93
N PRO A 179 -4.77 52.43 -25.25
CA PRO A 179 -5.39 51.36 -24.48
C PRO A 179 -4.74 51.21 -23.09
N SER A 180 -5.58 51.10 -22.09
CA SER A 180 -5.13 50.59 -20.79
C SER A 180 -4.95 49.09 -20.90
N ARG A 181 -3.77 48.57 -20.57
CA ARG A 181 -3.44 47.16 -20.60
C ARG A 181 -3.26 46.59 -19.20
N THR A 182 -3.53 45.31 -19.10
CA THR A 182 -3.39 44.56 -17.84
C THR A 182 -2.81 43.18 -18.13
N ASP A 183 -2.16 42.60 -17.15
CA ASP A 183 -1.59 41.25 -17.27
C ASP A 183 -2.67 40.19 -17.11
N TYR A 184 -2.76 39.33 -18.11
CA TYR A 184 -3.57 38.11 -18.07
C TYR A 184 -2.65 36.89 -17.99
N SER A 185 -2.81 36.09 -16.94
CA SER A 185 -2.01 34.89 -16.72
C SER A 185 -2.91 33.66 -16.75
N TYR A 186 -2.45 32.62 -17.44
CA TYR A 186 -3.18 31.37 -17.60
C TYR A 186 -2.26 30.17 -17.33
N LEU A 187 -2.87 29.09 -16.89
CA LEU A 187 -2.26 27.75 -16.82
C LEU A 187 -3.31 26.70 -17.20
N VAL A 188 -2.86 25.52 -17.51
CA VAL A 188 -3.68 24.40 -18.00
C VAL A 188 -3.32 23.13 -17.26
N THR A 189 -4.32 22.28 -16.98
CA THR A 189 -4.17 20.90 -16.52
C THR A 189 -4.79 19.95 -17.54
N ALA A 190 -4.40 18.69 -17.50
CA ALA A 190 -4.95 17.62 -18.32
C ALA A 190 -5.69 16.62 -17.43
N ILE A 191 -6.81 16.09 -17.91
CA ILE A 191 -7.57 15.03 -17.22
C ILE A 191 -7.30 13.71 -17.95
N ASP A 192 -6.83 12.71 -17.21
CA ASP A 192 -6.62 11.38 -17.74
C ASP A 192 -7.94 10.72 -18.15
N GLY A 193 -7.98 10.13 -19.33
CA GLY A 193 -9.19 9.56 -19.90
C GLY A 193 -9.61 8.21 -19.32
N GLU A 194 -8.71 7.51 -18.67
CA GLU A 194 -8.97 6.20 -18.06
C GLU A 194 -9.27 6.33 -16.58
N THR A 195 -8.49 7.15 -15.87
CA THR A 195 -8.56 7.28 -14.41
C THR A 195 -9.39 8.48 -13.95
N GLY A 196 -9.55 9.51 -14.80
CA GLY A 196 -10.15 10.79 -14.43
C GLY A 196 -9.24 11.67 -13.57
N GLU A 197 -7.98 11.27 -13.38
CA GLU A 197 -6.99 12.00 -12.59
C GLU A 197 -6.60 13.31 -13.29
N GLU A 198 -6.49 14.41 -12.53
CA GLU A 198 -6.02 15.69 -13.03
C GLU A 198 -4.50 15.78 -12.92
N SER A 199 -3.82 16.24 -13.97
CA SER A 199 -2.37 16.45 -13.98
C SER A 199 -1.96 17.61 -13.07
N SER A 200 -0.66 17.69 -12.77
CA SER A 200 -0.09 18.95 -12.27
C SER A 200 -0.34 20.09 -13.25
N ALA A 201 -0.46 21.30 -12.72
CA ALA A 201 -0.66 22.49 -13.54
C ALA A 201 0.59 22.81 -14.38
N SER A 202 0.37 23.24 -15.62
CA SER A 202 1.44 23.77 -16.48
C SER A 202 2.12 24.98 -15.82
N PRO A 203 3.35 25.34 -16.21
CA PRO A 203 3.88 26.65 -15.91
C PRO A 203 2.94 27.74 -16.42
N ALA A 204 2.75 28.80 -15.64
CA ALA A 204 1.88 29.90 -16.04
C ALA A 204 2.48 30.71 -17.19
N ALA A 205 1.64 31.10 -18.15
CA ALA A 205 1.98 32.06 -19.17
C ALA A 205 1.26 33.37 -18.89
N THR A 206 1.92 34.50 -19.17
CA THR A 206 1.35 35.86 -18.97
C THR A 206 1.48 36.67 -20.23
N ILE A 207 0.43 37.41 -20.54
CA ILE A 207 0.39 38.34 -21.68
C ILE A 207 -0.28 39.67 -21.23
N GLU A 208 0.30 40.79 -21.63
CA GLU A 208 -0.28 42.11 -21.42
C GLU A 208 -1.28 42.42 -22.54
N ALA A 209 -2.55 42.61 -22.20
CA ALA A 209 -3.62 42.86 -23.13
C ALA A 209 -4.59 43.92 -22.63
N GLU A 210 -5.39 44.47 -23.54
CA GLU A 210 -6.52 45.34 -23.20
C GLU A 210 -7.63 44.54 -22.51
N ALA A 211 -8.64 45.24 -22.01
CA ALA A 211 -9.77 44.56 -21.37
C ALA A 211 -10.46 43.60 -22.35
N LEU A 212 -10.58 42.36 -22.00
CA LEU A 212 -11.24 41.30 -22.78
C LEU A 212 -12.77 41.43 -22.69
N ASN A 213 -13.34 42.39 -23.33
CA ASN A 213 -14.76 42.70 -23.25
C ASN A 213 -15.48 42.60 -24.62
N SER A 214 -14.78 42.17 -25.66
CA SER A 214 -15.29 42.08 -27.03
C SER A 214 -14.90 40.71 -27.63
N VAL A 215 -15.82 40.17 -28.41
CA VAL A 215 -15.57 38.95 -29.21
C VAL A 215 -14.56 39.20 -30.34
N ASP A 216 -14.30 40.46 -30.67
CA ASP A 216 -13.32 40.82 -31.68
C ASP A 216 -11.94 41.12 -31.11
N TYR A 217 -11.80 41.08 -29.77
CA TYR A 217 -10.53 41.20 -29.06
C TYR A 217 -10.46 40.20 -27.91
N HIS A 218 -9.68 39.14 -28.09
CA HIS A 218 -9.61 38.05 -27.17
C HIS A 218 -8.21 37.40 -27.15
N ILE A 219 -7.96 36.53 -26.18
CA ILE A 219 -6.71 35.76 -26.03
C ILE A 219 -6.96 34.33 -26.46
N ARG A 220 -6.18 33.85 -27.41
CA ARG A 220 -6.06 32.43 -27.72
C ARG A 220 -4.97 31.82 -26.87
N ILE A 221 -5.29 30.70 -26.24
CA ILE A 221 -4.43 29.91 -25.38
C ILE A 221 -4.21 28.56 -26.09
N THR A 222 -2.97 28.17 -26.35
CA THR A 222 -2.65 26.91 -27.05
C THR A 222 -1.55 26.17 -26.33
N TRP A 223 -1.64 24.85 -26.32
CA TRP A 223 -0.62 23.97 -25.69
C TRP A 223 -0.55 22.63 -26.44
N PRO A 224 0.63 21.93 -26.42
CA PRO A 224 0.75 20.60 -27.00
C PRO A 224 -0.19 19.61 -26.31
N ALA A 225 -0.83 18.75 -27.10
CA ALA A 225 -1.70 17.72 -26.53
C ALA A 225 -0.91 16.73 -25.69
N VAL A 226 -1.49 16.35 -24.56
CA VAL A 226 -0.93 15.35 -23.64
C VAL A 226 -1.51 13.99 -24.00
N SER A 227 -0.64 13.00 -24.15
CA SER A 227 -1.05 11.62 -24.42
C SER A 227 -1.91 11.07 -23.26
N GLY A 228 -3.05 10.46 -23.57
CA GLY A 228 -3.99 9.93 -22.57
C GLY A 228 -5.01 10.94 -22.07
N ALA A 229 -4.84 12.25 -22.34
CA ALA A 229 -5.80 13.25 -21.89
C ALA A 229 -7.14 13.12 -22.63
N SER A 230 -8.24 13.14 -21.87
CA SER A 230 -9.62 13.22 -22.39
C SER A 230 -10.14 14.64 -22.42
N GLU A 231 -9.66 15.48 -21.53
CA GLU A 231 -10.09 16.86 -21.33
C GLU A 231 -8.93 17.69 -20.78
N TYR A 232 -9.03 19.00 -20.93
CA TYR A 232 -8.13 19.98 -20.32
C TYR A 232 -8.96 20.99 -19.53
N ARG A 233 -8.44 21.44 -18.39
CA ARG A 233 -9.03 22.52 -17.59
C ARG A 233 -8.14 23.75 -17.70
N ILE A 234 -8.76 24.90 -17.90
CA ILE A 234 -8.08 26.18 -18.11
C ILE A 234 -8.35 27.09 -16.91
N TYR A 235 -7.29 27.67 -16.39
CA TYR A 235 -7.32 28.53 -15.22
C TYR A 235 -6.73 29.89 -15.53
N LYS A 236 -7.36 30.93 -14.97
CA LYS A 236 -6.96 32.33 -15.14
C LYS A 236 -6.67 32.95 -13.77
N LYS A 237 -5.61 33.74 -13.70
CA LYS A 237 -5.22 34.40 -12.46
C LYS A 237 -6.15 35.56 -12.13
N LYS A 238 -6.68 35.57 -10.90
CA LYS A 238 -7.48 36.66 -10.34
C LYS A 238 -7.07 36.88 -8.88
N THR A 239 -6.74 38.11 -8.52
CA THR A 239 -6.33 38.47 -7.13
C THR A 239 -5.25 37.55 -6.51
N GLY A 240 -4.31 37.08 -7.35
CA GLY A 240 -3.21 36.23 -6.90
C GLY A 240 -3.46 34.72 -7.02
N VAL A 241 -4.69 34.27 -7.19
CA VAL A 241 -5.09 32.85 -7.29
C VAL A 241 -5.50 32.53 -8.74
N PHE A 242 -5.19 31.30 -9.18
CA PHE A 242 -5.68 30.78 -10.45
C PHE A 242 -7.02 30.10 -10.21
N GLY A 243 -8.07 30.61 -10.85
CA GLY A 243 -9.42 30.04 -10.81
C GLY A 243 -9.84 29.49 -12.17
N PHE A 244 -10.71 28.50 -12.16
CA PHE A 244 -11.22 27.83 -13.33
C PHE A 244 -12.02 28.81 -14.22
N ILE A 245 -11.80 28.72 -15.55
CA ILE A 245 -12.55 29.50 -16.52
C ILE A 245 -13.21 28.67 -17.62
N GLY A 246 -12.80 27.41 -17.81
CA GLY A 246 -13.40 26.57 -18.86
C GLY A 246 -12.64 25.30 -19.14
N ARG A 247 -13.18 24.51 -20.06
CA ARG A 247 -12.66 23.22 -20.46
C ARG A 247 -12.44 23.17 -21.97
N ALA A 248 -11.44 22.39 -22.37
CA ALA A 248 -11.25 21.98 -23.76
C ALA A 248 -11.31 20.45 -23.81
N SER A 249 -12.22 19.89 -24.57
CA SER A 249 -12.35 18.45 -24.68
C SER A 249 -11.35 17.88 -25.69
N LYS A 250 -11.10 16.58 -25.62
CA LYS A 250 -10.30 15.84 -26.62
C LYS A 250 -10.91 15.95 -28.01
N ASP A 251 -12.23 16.06 -28.09
CA ASP A 251 -12.95 16.22 -29.37
C ASP A 251 -12.75 17.62 -29.97
N ASP A 252 -12.42 18.61 -29.12
CA ASP A 252 -11.99 19.95 -29.55
C ASP A 252 -10.51 19.95 -29.97
N THR A 253 -9.76 18.90 -29.64
CA THR A 253 -8.36 18.66 -30.02
C THR A 253 -8.32 17.63 -31.14
N THR A 254 -8.83 17.95 -32.31
CA THR A 254 -8.77 16.98 -33.40
C THR A 254 -7.36 16.78 -33.91
N THR A 255 -7.07 15.54 -34.17
CA THR A 255 -5.82 15.03 -34.71
C THR A 255 -5.31 15.88 -35.86
N ALA A 256 -4.05 16.29 -35.81
CA ALA A 256 -3.31 17.02 -36.85
C ALA A 256 -4.00 18.30 -37.28
N THR A 257 -3.97 19.27 -36.42
CA THR A 257 -4.63 20.51 -36.76
C THR A 257 -3.61 21.62 -36.91
N THR A 258 -3.51 22.11 -38.11
CA THR A 258 -2.94 23.41 -38.34
C THR A 258 -4.05 24.40 -38.12
N THR A 259 -3.97 25.28 -37.15
CA THR A 259 -4.86 26.44 -37.08
C THR A 259 -4.45 27.37 -38.21
N LEU A 260 -5.29 27.51 -39.18
CA LEU A 260 -5.02 28.33 -40.35
C LEU A 260 -5.59 29.71 -40.09
N GLN A 261 -4.72 30.67 -39.80
CA GLN A 261 -5.13 32.06 -39.73
C GLN A 261 -5.33 32.63 -41.16
N GLY A 262 -6.45 33.24 -41.40
CA GLY A 262 -6.69 34.03 -42.59
C GLY A 262 -6.91 33.26 -43.89
N ILE A 263 -7.45 32.05 -43.82
CA ILE A 263 -7.75 31.26 -45.02
C ILE A 263 -8.94 31.85 -45.76
N ASP A 264 -8.67 32.29 -46.97
CA ASP A 264 -9.70 32.55 -47.95
C ASP A 264 -9.89 31.31 -48.83
N ILE A 265 -10.95 30.56 -48.63
CA ILE A 265 -11.27 29.39 -49.44
C ILE A 265 -12.25 29.89 -50.52
N GLY A 266 -11.69 30.39 -51.64
CA GLY A 266 -12.42 30.71 -52.84
C GLY A 266 -13.59 31.69 -52.64
N GLY A 267 -13.35 32.79 -51.97
CA GLY A 267 -14.36 33.78 -51.66
C GLY A 267 -15.23 33.48 -50.44
N TYR A 268 -15.12 32.33 -49.85
CA TYR A 268 -15.62 32.09 -48.50
C TYR A 268 -14.57 32.56 -47.50
N ARG A 269 -14.62 33.82 -47.13
CA ARG A 269 -13.96 34.31 -45.95
C ARG A 269 -14.68 33.70 -44.77
N PHE A 270 -14.01 32.82 -44.10
CA PHE A 270 -14.33 32.50 -42.72
C PHE A 270 -13.91 33.72 -41.87
N SER A 271 -14.60 34.82 -42.08
CA SER A 271 -14.39 36.03 -41.31
C SER A 271 -14.61 35.70 -39.84
N ARG A 272 -13.80 36.16 -38.98
CA ARG A 272 -13.90 35.93 -37.57
C ARG A 272 -13.46 34.53 -37.09
N THR A 273 -13.25 33.68 -37.99
CA THR A 273 -13.30 32.27 -37.81
C THR A 273 -12.10 31.56 -38.39
N ALA A 274 -11.12 32.26 -38.94
CA ALA A 274 -9.81 31.70 -39.19
C ALA A 274 -9.19 31.16 -37.89
N ASP A 275 -9.53 31.77 -36.79
CA ASP A 275 -9.08 31.39 -35.45
C ASP A 275 -9.90 30.29 -34.83
N ASP A 276 -11.12 30.04 -35.33
CA ASP A 276 -12.04 29.01 -34.87
C ASP A 276 -12.07 27.79 -35.81
N LEU A 277 -11.20 27.74 -36.77
CA LEU A 277 -11.14 26.66 -37.74
C LEU A 277 -10.15 25.60 -37.35
N PHE A 278 -10.64 24.37 -37.32
CA PHE A 278 -9.79 23.18 -37.26
C PHE A 278 -9.63 22.63 -38.68
N VAL A 279 -8.42 22.25 -38.99
CA VAL A 279 -8.11 21.52 -40.20
C VAL A 279 -7.52 20.17 -39.83
N SER A 280 -8.24 19.10 -40.08
CA SER A 280 -7.68 17.77 -39.90
C SER A 280 -7.47 17.10 -41.28
N VAL A 281 -6.31 16.50 -41.43
CA VAL A 281 -5.95 15.78 -42.65
C VAL A 281 -6.52 14.37 -42.59
N LEU A 282 -7.31 13.97 -43.55
CA LEU A 282 -7.86 12.63 -43.68
C LEU A 282 -6.90 11.78 -44.51
N THR A 283 -6.49 10.65 -43.92
CA THR A 283 -5.62 9.70 -44.62
C THR A 283 -6.33 8.38 -44.85
N GLN A 284 -6.03 7.71 -45.93
CA GLN A 284 -6.46 6.36 -46.24
C GLN A 284 -5.26 5.49 -46.58
N SER A 285 -5.18 4.31 -46.01
CA SER A 285 -4.20 3.31 -46.44
C SER A 285 -4.66 2.65 -47.72
N VAL A 286 -3.85 2.73 -48.77
CA VAL A 286 -4.11 2.11 -50.06
C VAL A 286 -3.06 1.02 -50.30
N GLU A 287 -3.51 -0.19 -50.62
CA GLU A 287 -2.64 -1.28 -50.99
C GLU A 287 -2.18 -1.11 -52.44
N ASN A 288 -0.89 -1.08 -52.68
CA ASN A 288 -0.30 -0.95 -54.01
C ASN A 288 -0.28 -2.31 -54.73
N SER A 289 -0.14 -2.25 -56.03
CA SER A 289 -0.08 -3.46 -56.88
C SER A 289 1.13 -4.38 -56.59
N ASP A 290 2.10 -3.93 -55.78
CA ASP A 290 3.26 -4.66 -55.32
C ASP A 290 3.10 -5.25 -53.88
N GLY A 291 1.91 -5.12 -53.30
CA GLY A 291 1.61 -5.60 -51.95
C GLY A 291 2.11 -4.69 -50.82
N THR A 292 2.65 -3.51 -51.13
CA THR A 292 3.00 -2.50 -50.13
C THR A 292 1.80 -1.60 -49.84
N THR A 293 1.69 -1.14 -48.60
CA THR A 293 0.62 -0.21 -48.20
C THR A 293 1.15 1.21 -48.20
N THR A 294 0.48 2.10 -48.90
CA THR A 294 0.79 3.52 -48.93
C THR A 294 -0.34 4.31 -48.25
N THR A 295 0.01 5.21 -47.35
CA THR A 295 -0.96 6.13 -46.75
C THR A 295 -1.13 7.34 -47.64
N VAL A 296 -2.34 7.51 -48.16
CA VAL A 296 -2.68 8.61 -49.07
C VAL A 296 -3.57 9.62 -48.36
N VAL A 297 -3.28 10.90 -48.48
CA VAL A 297 -4.20 11.96 -48.01
C VAL A 297 -5.38 12.02 -48.95
N THR A 298 -6.58 11.78 -48.44
CA THR A 298 -7.82 11.78 -49.21
C THR A 298 -8.58 13.10 -49.10
N GLY A 299 -8.24 13.93 -48.12
CA GLY A 299 -8.88 15.22 -47.94
C GLY A 299 -8.47 15.95 -46.67
N VAL A 300 -9.04 17.10 -46.49
CA VAL A 300 -8.91 17.91 -45.27
C VAL A 300 -10.29 18.17 -44.71
N LYS A 301 -10.47 17.90 -43.44
CA LYS A 301 -11.70 18.23 -42.74
C LYS A 301 -11.53 19.56 -42.04
N VAL A 302 -12.40 20.52 -42.38
CA VAL A 302 -12.39 21.87 -41.81
C VAL A 302 -13.65 22.05 -40.97
N GLY A 303 -13.52 22.55 -39.75
CA GLY A 303 -14.65 22.78 -38.85
C GLY A 303 -14.46 23.99 -37.97
N LYS A 304 -15.51 24.40 -37.29
CA LYS A 304 -15.53 25.50 -36.32
C LYS A 304 -15.63 24.97 -34.91
N THR A 305 -14.99 25.66 -33.94
CA THR A 305 -15.25 25.49 -32.52
C THR A 305 -16.70 25.83 -32.18
N GLY A 306 -17.37 24.93 -31.44
CA GLY A 306 -18.70 25.14 -30.86
C GLY A 306 -19.89 24.79 -31.76
N VAL A 307 -19.77 24.85 -33.09
CA VAL A 307 -20.73 24.27 -34.03
C VAL A 307 -19.93 23.66 -35.18
N PHE A 308 -19.54 22.42 -34.96
CA PHE A 308 -18.73 21.72 -35.94
C PHE A 308 -19.60 21.28 -37.14
N VAL A 309 -19.49 21.97 -38.25
CA VAL A 309 -20.00 21.50 -39.54
C VAL A 309 -18.80 21.06 -40.37
N PRO A 310 -18.48 19.78 -40.39
CA PRO A 310 -17.30 19.29 -41.06
C PRO A 310 -17.51 19.37 -42.57
N GLN A 311 -16.64 20.11 -43.25
CA GLN A 311 -16.47 20.00 -44.67
C GLN A 311 -15.15 19.31 -44.98
N THR A 312 -15.18 18.33 -45.84
CA THR A 312 -13.99 17.58 -46.25
C THR A 312 -13.58 18.05 -47.64
N TYR A 313 -12.34 18.50 -47.75
CA TYR A 313 -11.75 18.95 -49.02
C TYR A 313 -10.52 18.09 -49.33
N PRO A 314 -10.29 17.69 -50.58
CA PRO A 314 -9.01 17.16 -51.00
C PRO A 314 -7.89 18.17 -50.73
N ALA A 315 -6.77 17.69 -50.23
CA ALA A 315 -5.65 18.56 -49.93
C ALA A 315 -4.32 17.84 -50.18
N TRP A 316 -3.25 18.62 -50.45
CA TRP A 316 -1.89 18.10 -50.45
C TRP A 316 -0.92 19.13 -49.88
N TYR A 317 0.17 18.66 -49.36
CA TYR A 317 1.23 19.49 -48.81
C TYR A 317 2.46 19.50 -49.70
N ASN A 318 3.00 20.69 -49.98
CA ASN A 318 4.27 20.83 -50.69
C ASN A 318 5.37 21.21 -49.70
N ALA A 319 6.25 20.24 -49.40
CA ALA A 319 7.34 20.41 -48.43
C ALA A 319 8.38 21.46 -48.88
N SER A 320 8.60 21.62 -50.19
CA SER A 320 9.58 22.59 -50.71
C SER A 320 9.09 24.03 -50.57
N LEU A 321 7.78 24.23 -50.59
CA LEU A 321 7.17 25.54 -50.42
C LEU A 321 6.66 25.77 -49.00
N GLN A 322 6.69 24.73 -48.16
CA GLN A 322 6.05 24.75 -46.83
C GLN A 322 4.59 25.19 -46.88
N LYS A 323 3.86 24.75 -47.89
CA LYS A 323 2.47 25.14 -48.15
C LYS A 323 1.56 23.93 -48.19
N LEU A 324 0.41 24.04 -47.51
CA LEU A 324 -0.72 23.14 -47.67
C LEU A 324 -1.69 23.71 -48.70
N PHE A 325 -2.04 22.92 -49.69
CA PHE A 325 -3.00 23.29 -50.70
C PHE A 325 -4.30 22.54 -50.49
N VAL A 326 -5.41 23.25 -50.45
CA VAL A 326 -6.74 22.71 -50.21
C VAL A 326 -7.61 22.94 -51.44
N TYR A 327 -8.25 21.87 -51.95
CA TYR A 327 -9.20 21.95 -53.05
C TYR A 327 -10.58 22.33 -52.53
N HIS A 328 -11.18 23.36 -53.12
CA HIS A 328 -12.44 23.86 -52.58
C HIS A 328 -13.67 23.54 -53.41
N GLY A 329 -13.54 22.94 -54.56
CA GLY A 329 -14.68 22.48 -55.34
C GLY A 329 -14.48 22.60 -56.86
N ASN A 330 -15.51 22.23 -57.59
CA ASN A 330 -15.61 22.41 -59.04
C ASN A 330 -16.62 23.51 -59.33
N ASP A 331 -16.45 24.20 -60.49
CA ASP A 331 -17.48 25.08 -61.03
C ASP A 331 -18.71 24.27 -61.51
N GLU A 332 -19.72 24.99 -62.01
CA GLU A 332 -20.94 24.37 -62.52
C GLU A 332 -20.70 23.47 -63.75
N GLN A 333 -19.52 23.54 -64.36
CA GLN A 333 -19.08 22.73 -65.51
C GLN A 333 -18.19 21.56 -65.05
N GLY A 334 -17.97 21.39 -63.75
CA GLY A 334 -17.13 20.31 -63.20
C GLY A 334 -15.64 20.59 -63.31
N VAL A 335 -15.22 21.82 -63.59
CA VAL A 335 -13.80 22.21 -63.60
C VAL A 335 -13.37 22.58 -62.18
N PRO A 336 -12.23 22.12 -61.72
CA PRO A 336 -11.70 22.46 -60.40
C PRO A 336 -11.51 23.96 -60.22
N VAL A 337 -12.19 24.57 -59.26
CA VAL A 337 -12.10 26.00 -58.98
C VAL A 337 -11.34 26.22 -57.70
N GLY A 338 -10.17 26.73 -57.82
CA GLY A 338 -9.42 27.29 -56.71
C GLY A 338 -8.68 26.29 -55.83
N TRP A 339 -7.42 26.52 -55.74
CA TRP A 339 -6.51 25.93 -54.77
C TRP A 339 -5.98 27.03 -53.85
N ILE A 340 -5.97 26.78 -52.58
CA ILE A 340 -5.47 27.74 -51.61
C ILE A 340 -4.22 27.22 -50.99
N GLY A 341 -3.15 27.99 -51.10
CA GLY A 341 -1.91 27.73 -50.38
C GLY A 341 -1.97 28.34 -48.99
N VAL A 342 -1.73 27.56 -47.99
CA VAL A 342 -1.53 28.02 -46.62
C VAL A 342 -0.04 28.21 -46.41
N ASP A 343 0.37 29.45 -46.21
CA ASP A 343 1.76 29.81 -45.96
C ASP A 343 2.14 29.57 -44.49
N ASN A 344 3.42 29.36 -44.27
CA ASN A 344 4.02 29.28 -42.94
C ASN A 344 3.49 28.13 -42.02
N VAL A 345 3.30 26.96 -42.60
CA VAL A 345 3.14 25.77 -41.78
C VAL A 345 4.48 25.55 -41.06
N PRO A 346 4.57 25.67 -39.72
CA PRO A 346 5.83 25.64 -39.02
C PRO A 346 6.59 24.32 -39.22
N SER A 347 7.91 24.41 -39.37
CA SER A 347 8.77 23.24 -39.28
C SER A 347 8.69 22.65 -37.84
N GLY A 348 8.46 21.37 -37.74
CA GLY A 348 8.28 20.69 -36.44
C GLY A 348 6.90 20.05 -36.26
N TYR A 349 6.01 20.25 -37.21
CA TYR A 349 4.75 19.53 -37.31
C TYR A 349 4.94 18.22 -38.09
N GLU A 350 5.99 17.48 -37.74
CA GLU A 350 6.38 16.26 -38.44
C GLU A 350 5.69 15.06 -37.78
N GLY A 351 4.60 14.64 -38.32
CA GLY A 351 3.91 13.41 -38.04
C GLY A 351 4.02 12.38 -39.14
N GLU A 352 3.30 11.27 -39.06
CA GLU A 352 3.38 10.15 -40.00
C GLU A 352 3.28 10.52 -41.47
N TYR A 353 4.20 9.96 -42.23
CA TYR A 353 4.37 10.26 -43.67
C TYR A 353 3.38 9.49 -44.53
N GLY A 354 2.63 10.21 -45.35
CA GLY A 354 1.84 9.66 -46.44
C GLY A 354 2.42 10.04 -47.80
N SER A 355 2.44 9.14 -48.75
CA SER A 355 2.78 9.44 -50.11
C SER A 355 1.50 9.74 -50.91
N PHE A 356 1.48 10.86 -51.62
CA PHE A 356 0.43 11.12 -52.58
C PHE A 356 0.76 10.42 -53.91
N THR A 357 -0.14 9.65 -54.44
CA THR A 357 -0.15 9.37 -55.87
C THR A 357 -0.51 10.64 -56.62
N SER A 358 0.29 10.96 -57.63
CA SER A 358 0.09 12.14 -58.51
C SER A 358 -1.37 12.28 -58.91
N TYR A 359 -2.00 13.37 -58.51
CA TYR A 359 -3.31 13.73 -59.02
C TYR A 359 -3.11 14.24 -60.43
N THR A 360 -3.21 13.36 -61.41
CA THR A 360 -3.23 13.70 -62.85
C THR A 360 -4.64 14.16 -63.17
N GLY A 361 -4.88 15.46 -63.18
CA GLY A 361 -6.19 15.95 -63.55
C GLY A 361 -6.46 17.42 -63.32
N PHE A 362 -5.48 18.17 -62.82
CA PHE A 362 -5.64 19.60 -62.69
C PHE A 362 -5.31 20.31 -63.98
N GLY A 363 -6.32 20.86 -64.57
CA GLY A 363 -6.17 21.76 -65.75
C GLY A 363 -5.24 22.89 -65.42
N GLN A 364 -4.38 23.25 -66.35
CA GLN A 364 -3.49 24.42 -66.29
C GLN A 364 -4.30 25.69 -66.10
N ASN A 365 -4.53 26.12 -64.88
CA ASN A 365 -5.04 27.44 -64.61
C ASN A 365 -3.88 28.32 -64.12
N SER A 366 -3.71 29.51 -64.65
CA SER A 366 -2.58 30.41 -64.46
C SER A 366 -2.44 30.95 -62.99
N GLU A 367 -3.34 30.59 -62.12
CA GLU A 367 -3.32 30.98 -60.70
C GLU A 367 -2.64 29.99 -59.81
N TYR A 368 -2.17 28.84 -60.34
CA TYR A 368 -1.38 27.87 -59.58
C TYR A 368 0.08 28.24 -59.54
N PRO A 369 0.74 28.15 -58.39
CA PRO A 369 2.18 28.36 -58.33
C PRO A 369 2.88 27.47 -59.37
N GLN A 370 3.68 28.06 -60.24
CA GLN A 370 4.49 27.31 -61.22
C GLN A 370 5.43 26.37 -60.45
N GLY A 371 5.25 25.10 -60.60
CA GLY A 371 6.02 24.08 -59.87
C GLY A 371 5.22 22.82 -59.55
N PHE A 372 3.94 22.81 -59.80
CA PHE A 372 3.07 21.65 -59.60
C PHE A 372 3.12 20.59 -60.73
N GLN A 373 3.98 20.77 -61.70
CA GLN A 373 4.24 19.77 -62.73
C GLN A 373 5.41 18.86 -62.30
N GLY A 374 5.13 17.87 -61.56
CA GLY A 374 6.13 16.88 -61.21
C GLY A 374 5.92 16.37 -59.79
N ASP A 375 5.98 15.07 -59.65
CA ASP A 375 5.90 14.29 -58.43
C ASP A 375 5.73 15.11 -57.15
N ILE A 376 4.49 15.36 -56.78
CA ILE A 376 4.18 15.86 -55.44
C ILE A 376 4.41 14.70 -54.50
N GLN A 377 5.61 14.59 -53.98
CA GLN A 377 5.83 13.79 -52.79
C GLN A 377 5.25 14.54 -51.62
N ALA A 378 4.08 14.16 -51.22
CA ALA A 378 3.57 14.57 -49.95
C ALA A 378 4.36 13.84 -48.88
N ASN A 379 5.28 14.52 -48.28
CA ASN A 379 5.83 14.27 -46.97
C ASN A 379 5.25 15.37 -46.08
N PRO A 380 5.03 15.13 -44.91
CA PRO A 380 4.33 14.19 -44.11
C PRO A 380 2.93 14.70 -43.74
N VAL A 381 2.07 13.81 -43.40
CA VAL A 381 0.86 14.16 -42.66
C VAL A 381 1.31 14.57 -41.26
N PHE A 382 1.17 15.87 -40.98
CA PHE A 382 1.50 16.37 -39.65
C PHE A 382 0.44 15.93 -38.66
N SER A 383 0.75 15.08 -37.76
CA SER A 383 -0.02 14.86 -36.53
C SER A 383 0.57 15.65 -35.38
N TYR A 384 0.50 16.95 -35.44
CA TYR A 384 0.70 17.76 -34.23
C TYR A 384 -0.68 18.01 -33.66
N THR A 385 -0.92 17.36 -32.51
CA THR A 385 -2.16 17.60 -31.79
C THR A 385 -1.90 18.67 -30.75
N TYR A 386 -2.49 19.83 -30.92
CA TYR A 386 -2.53 20.82 -29.85
C TYR A 386 -3.98 21.07 -29.45
N ALA A 387 -4.15 21.44 -28.21
CA ALA A 387 -5.41 21.88 -27.67
C ALA A 387 -5.44 23.41 -27.62
N GLN A 388 -6.63 23.98 -27.69
CA GLN A 388 -6.80 25.41 -27.62
C GLN A 388 -8.05 25.80 -26.84
N TYR A 389 -8.01 27.02 -26.32
CA TYR A 389 -9.12 27.66 -25.63
C TYR A 389 -9.11 29.17 -25.93
N TYR A 390 -10.28 29.79 -25.91
CA TYR A 390 -10.43 31.21 -26.17
C TYR A 390 -11.09 31.91 -24.98
N ASP A 391 -10.38 32.87 -24.40
CA ASP A 391 -10.98 33.80 -23.43
C ASP A 391 -11.59 35.01 -24.17
N ASP A 392 -12.72 34.75 -24.83
CA ASP A 392 -13.43 35.71 -25.67
C ASP A 392 -14.55 36.48 -24.96
N LYS A 393 -14.91 36.03 -23.76
CA LYS A 393 -16.01 36.60 -22.96
C LYS A 393 -15.54 37.21 -21.66
N ASN A 394 -14.23 37.33 -21.47
CA ASN A 394 -13.64 37.75 -20.20
C ASN A 394 -14.23 36.97 -19.01
N ILE A 395 -14.25 35.66 -19.14
CA ILE A 395 -14.82 34.78 -18.13
C ILE A 395 -14.12 35.06 -16.80
N GLY A 396 -14.92 35.31 -15.76
CA GLY A 396 -14.41 35.49 -14.42
C GLY A 396 -13.86 34.19 -13.87
N ALA A 397 -12.64 34.25 -13.33
CA ALA A 397 -12.04 33.08 -12.70
C ALA A 397 -12.86 32.64 -11.46
N ASP A 398 -13.26 31.39 -11.44
CA ASP A 398 -13.86 30.76 -10.26
C ASP A 398 -12.74 30.42 -9.28
N THR A 399 -12.56 31.25 -8.27
CA THR A 399 -11.50 31.08 -7.28
C THR A 399 -11.82 30.01 -6.23
N GLU A 400 -12.98 29.39 -6.26
CA GLU A 400 -13.33 28.22 -5.46
C GLU A 400 -12.96 26.91 -6.18
N ASP A 401 -12.77 26.96 -7.50
CA ASP A 401 -12.30 25.85 -8.32
C ASP A 401 -10.89 26.16 -8.86
N THR A 402 -9.88 25.72 -8.13
CA THR A 402 -8.46 25.99 -8.41
C THR A 402 -7.77 24.72 -8.88
N PRO A 403 -6.63 24.81 -9.59
CA PRO A 403 -5.88 23.64 -10.00
C PRO A 403 -5.41 22.84 -8.77
N ILE A 404 -5.43 21.52 -8.89
CA ILE A 404 -4.92 20.63 -7.85
C ILE A 404 -3.40 20.77 -7.77
N GLU A 405 -2.89 21.00 -6.57
CA GLU A 405 -1.46 21.03 -6.29
C GLU A 405 -0.97 19.65 -5.92
N HIS A 406 -0.27 19.00 -6.83
CA HIS A 406 0.37 17.71 -6.59
C HIS A 406 1.75 17.92 -5.99
N LYS A 407 2.05 17.14 -4.96
CA LYS A 407 3.36 17.13 -4.33
C LYS A 407 3.74 15.74 -3.85
N ASN A 408 5.02 15.44 -3.90
CA ASN A 408 5.58 14.29 -3.19
C ASN A 408 6.21 14.78 -1.88
N PRO A 409 5.61 14.57 -0.72
CA PRO A 409 6.17 15.03 0.55
C PRO A 409 7.40 14.22 0.98
N PHE A 410 7.69 13.10 0.32
CA PHE A 410 8.71 12.13 0.69
C PHE A 410 9.94 12.14 -0.24
N GLU A 411 10.31 13.30 -0.76
CA GLU A 411 11.51 13.45 -1.57
C GLU A 411 12.72 13.89 -0.73
N GLY A 412 13.86 13.27 -1.02
CA GLY A 412 15.13 13.60 -0.38
C GLY A 412 15.35 12.92 0.97
N SER A 413 16.61 12.96 1.40
CA SER A 413 17.05 12.34 2.66
C SER A 413 16.40 12.98 3.87
N GLY A 414 15.94 12.14 4.80
CA GLY A 414 15.27 12.57 6.03
C GLY A 414 13.77 12.83 5.88
N ASN A 415 13.22 12.76 4.67
CA ASN A 415 11.79 12.93 4.42
C ASN A 415 11.05 11.59 4.21
N TYR A 416 11.72 10.46 4.31
CA TYR A 416 11.05 9.16 4.22
C TYR A 416 10.30 8.84 5.52
N PRO A 417 9.04 8.38 5.42
CA PRO A 417 8.21 8.11 6.59
C PRO A 417 8.63 6.81 7.28
N SER A 418 8.49 6.77 8.61
CA SER A 418 8.73 5.57 9.40
C SER A 418 7.47 4.77 9.73
N GLN A 419 6.30 5.29 9.41
CA GLN A 419 5.00 4.67 9.69
C GLN A 419 4.10 4.74 8.46
N VAL A 420 3.28 3.70 8.26
CA VAL A 420 2.25 3.60 7.22
C VAL A 420 1.00 2.94 7.79
N PHE A 421 -0.18 3.40 7.38
CA PHE A 421 -1.46 2.92 7.88
C PHE A 421 -2.60 3.25 6.92
N PHE A 422 -3.76 2.63 7.13
CA PHE A 422 -5.02 3.05 6.52
C PHE A 422 -5.96 3.63 7.56
N HIS A 423 -6.63 4.71 7.24
CA HIS A 423 -7.66 5.28 8.08
C HIS A 423 -8.71 6.01 7.24
N GLN A 424 -10.00 5.69 7.42
CA GLN A 424 -11.12 6.34 6.73
C GLN A 424 -10.92 6.49 5.21
N GLN A 425 -10.61 5.37 4.52
CA GLN A 425 -10.38 5.31 3.07
C GLN A 425 -9.21 6.18 2.58
N ARG A 426 -8.25 6.45 3.43
CA ARG A 426 -7.01 7.16 3.10
C ARG A 426 -5.81 6.30 3.47
N LEU A 427 -4.80 6.30 2.61
CA LEU A 427 -3.47 5.80 2.95
C LEU A 427 -2.74 6.89 3.71
N GLY A 428 -2.23 6.55 4.89
CA GLY A 428 -1.51 7.49 5.74
C GLY A 428 -0.06 7.11 5.94
N PHE A 429 0.76 8.14 6.07
CA PHE A 429 2.17 8.04 6.47
C PHE A 429 2.43 8.98 7.63
N ALA A 430 3.41 8.64 8.47
CA ALA A 430 3.79 9.52 9.57
C ALA A 430 5.27 9.42 9.91
N ALA A 431 5.75 10.47 10.59
CA ALA A 431 7.06 10.52 11.24
C ALA A 431 8.23 10.34 10.27
N THR A 432 8.66 11.41 9.65
CA THR A 432 9.96 11.47 8.97
C THR A 432 11.04 11.95 9.94
N ALA A 433 12.31 11.77 9.60
CA ALA A 433 13.41 12.29 10.42
C ALA A 433 13.37 13.82 10.55
N ASN A 434 13.02 14.54 9.48
CA ASN A 434 12.93 15.98 9.46
C ASN A 434 11.63 16.49 10.10
N ARG A 435 10.56 15.68 10.11
CA ARG A 435 9.23 16.05 10.61
C ARG A 435 8.64 14.91 11.44
N PRO A 436 9.15 14.67 12.68
CA PRO A 436 8.85 13.48 13.48
C PRO A 436 7.43 13.42 14.04
N ILE A 437 6.69 14.52 14.03
CA ILE A 437 5.34 14.69 14.58
C ILE A 437 4.32 15.08 13.51
N THR A 438 4.57 14.71 12.25
CA THR A 438 3.70 15.07 11.12
C THR A 438 3.04 13.83 10.56
N PHE A 439 1.79 14.01 10.15
CA PHE A 439 0.98 13.02 9.41
C PHE A 439 0.72 13.53 8.00
N TRP A 440 0.71 12.60 7.06
CA TRP A 440 0.28 12.77 5.68
C TRP A 440 -0.74 11.70 5.37
N LEU A 441 -1.94 12.09 4.96
CA LEU A 441 -2.98 11.18 4.52
C LEU A 441 -3.33 11.51 3.08
N SER A 442 -3.47 10.49 2.26
CA SER A 442 -3.82 10.61 0.84
C SER A 442 -5.20 11.24 0.66
N ARG A 443 -5.54 11.59 -0.57
CA ARG A 443 -6.93 11.89 -0.94
C ARG A 443 -7.83 10.70 -0.61
N THR A 444 -9.11 10.99 -0.34
CA THR A 444 -10.11 9.96 -0.03
C THR A 444 -10.31 9.05 -1.23
N GLY A 445 -10.09 7.74 -1.04
CA GLY A 445 -10.25 6.74 -2.09
C GLY A 445 -9.11 6.67 -3.12
N ASP A 446 -8.20 7.65 -3.12
CA ASP A 446 -7.01 7.67 -3.98
C ASP A 446 -5.74 7.59 -3.11
N PHE A 447 -5.22 6.38 -2.96
CA PHE A 447 -4.13 6.08 -2.03
C PHE A 447 -2.76 6.61 -2.48
N GLU A 448 -2.61 6.95 -3.75
CA GLU A 448 -1.33 7.37 -4.31
C GLU A 448 -1.27 8.87 -4.63
N SER A 449 -2.29 9.63 -4.22
CA SER A 449 -2.35 11.08 -4.39
C SER A 449 -2.25 11.81 -3.05
N MET A 450 -1.24 12.69 -2.93
CA MET A 450 -1.08 13.65 -1.82
C MET A 450 -1.47 15.07 -2.26
N ALA A 451 -2.36 15.17 -3.22
CA ALA A 451 -2.77 16.43 -3.81
C ALA A 451 -3.75 17.21 -2.93
N SER A 452 -3.68 18.52 -3.00
CA SER A 452 -4.55 19.45 -2.26
C SER A 452 -5.01 20.61 -3.15
N SER A 453 -6.16 21.18 -2.81
CA SER A 453 -6.75 22.34 -3.48
C SER A 453 -6.63 23.61 -2.61
N VAL A 454 -6.81 24.79 -3.21
CA VAL A 454 -6.88 26.06 -2.51
C VAL A 454 -8.13 26.82 -2.96
N PRO A 455 -9.20 26.93 -2.16
CA PRO A 455 -9.33 26.44 -0.77
C PRO A 455 -9.37 24.93 -0.67
N PRO A 456 -9.02 24.33 0.49
CA PRO A 456 -9.06 22.88 0.69
C PRO A 456 -10.48 22.31 0.54
N LYS A 457 -10.59 21.14 -0.13
CA LYS A 457 -11.81 20.35 -0.24
C LYS A 457 -11.80 19.20 0.79
N ASP A 458 -12.95 18.65 1.11
CA ASP A 458 -13.08 17.60 2.13
C ASP A 458 -12.37 16.29 1.75
N ASP A 459 -12.25 16.02 0.44
CA ASP A 459 -11.58 14.84 -0.11
C ASP A 459 -10.08 15.02 -0.31
N ASP A 460 -9.55 16.23 -0.20
CA ASP A 460 -8.12 16.53 -0.39
C ASP A 460 -7.23 15.78 0.61
N ALA A 461 -5.97 15.65 0.23
CA ALA A 461 -4.94 15.11 1.10
C ALA A 461 -4.75 15.97 2.35
N ILE A 462 -4.40 15.32 3.46
CA ILE A 462 -4.21 15.98 4.74
C ILE A 462 -2.72 15.96 5.08
N GLU A 463 -2.13 17.13 5.27
CA GLU A 463 -0.81 17.25 5.85
C GLU A 463 -0.93 18.06 7.15
N VAL A 464 -0.63 17.44 8.28
CA VAL A 464 -0.81 18.08 9.57
C VAL A 464 0.29 17.72 10.55
N THR A 465 0.79 18.72 11.25
CA THR A 465 1.75 18.59 12.35
C THR A 465 1.06 18.94 13.65
N PHE A 466 1.03 18.02 14.63
CA PHE A 466 0.40 18.31 15.89
C PHE A 466 1.31 19.09 16.84
N ALA A 467 0.72 19.96 17.65
CA ALA A 467 1.44 20.70 18.65
C ALA A 467 1.58 19.86 19.94
N ALA A 468 2.81 19.52 20.28
CA ALA A 468 3.13 18.85 21.52
C ALA A 468 4.16 19.68 22.32
N THR A 469 4.16 19.56 23.63
CA THR A 469 5.16 20.21 24.50
C THR A 469 6.58 19.69 24.28
N GLN A 470 6.69 18.47 23.72
CA GLN A 470 7.94 17.83 23.33
C GLN A 470 7.76 17.21 21.94
N ALA A 471 8.70 17.47 21.04
CA ALA A 471 8.69 16.93 19.68
C ALA A 471 9.19 15.45 19.66
N ASN A 472 8.56 14.60 20.48
CA ASN A 472 8.86 13.18 20.51
C ASN A 472 8.30 12.51 19.25
N ARG A 473 9.14 11.70 18.59
CA ARG A 473 8.78 10.98 17.37
C ARG A 473 7.58 10.06 17.59
N ILE A 474 6.68 9.99 16.60
CA ILE A 474 5.63 8.97 16.53
C ILE A 474 6.29 7.62 16.31
N VAL A 475 6.03 6.66 17.21
CA VAL A 475 6.68 5.35 17.21
C VAL A 475 5.73 4.20 16.90
N TRP A 476 4.46 4.37 17.18
CA TRP A 476 3.41 3.42 16.78
C TRP A 476 2.11 4.15 16.47
N LEU A 477 1.29 3.52 15.65
CA LEU A 477 -0.05 3.97 15.34
C LEU A 477 -0.93 2.78 14.93
N GLN A 478 -2.21 2.90 15.20
CA GLN A 478 -3.21 1.89 14.89
C GLN A 478 -4.59 2.54 14.77
N PRO A 479 -5.32 2.31 13.67
CA PRO A 479 -6.72 2.71 13.59
C PRO A 479 -7.56 2.03 14.67
N ASP A 480 -8.40 2.82 15.35
CA ASP A 480 -9.35 2.34 16.35
C ASP A 480 -10.69 3.08 16.20
N ARG A 481 -11.76 2.36 15.87
CA ARG A 481 -13.11 2.93 15.65
C ARG A 481 -13.07 4.17 14.74
N ASN A 482 -13.41 5.33 15.28
CA ASN A 482 -13.47 6.62 14.56
C ASN A 482 -12.21 7.46 14.74
N ALA A 483 -11.21 6.99 15.47
CA ALA A 483 -9.97 7.67 15.74
C ALA A 483 -8.77 6.88 15.24
N LEU A 484 -7.68 7.57 14.97
CA LEU A 484 -6.37 6.97 14.83
C LEU A 484 -5.65 7.09 16.18
N ALA A 485 -5.47 5.97 16.88
CA ALA A 485 -4.66 5.90 18.08
C ALA A 485 -3.18 5.91 17.70
N PHE A 486 -2.38 6.72 18.34
CA PHE A 486 -0.94 6.75 18.13
C PHE A 486 -0.15 7.10 19.39
N GLY A 487 1.06 6.61 19.45
CA GLY A 487 1.98 6.90 20.52
C GLY A 487 3.27 7.52 20.03
N THR A 488 3.75 8.46 20.83
CA THR A 488 5.10 9.01 20.73
C THR A 488 6.01 8.35 21.78
N GLU A 489 7.28 8.68 21.78
CA GLU A 489 8.21 8.23 22.81
C GLU A 489 7.83 8.76 24.23
N GLY A 490 6.91 9.70 24.36
CA GLY A 490 6.56 10.29 25.66
C GLY A 490 5.07 10.28 26.00
N SER A 491 4.17 10.01 25.06
CA SER A 491 2.73 10.15 25.29
C SER A 491 1.91 9.43 24.21
N GLU A 492 0.65 9.14 24.54
CA GLU A 492 -0.33 8.54 23.64
C GLU A 492 -1.46 9.51 23.36
N TRP A 493 -1.89 9.53 22.11
CA TRP A 493 -2.81 10.49 21.53
C TRP A 493 -3.85 9.81 20.66
N THR A 494 -4.91 10.54 20.36
CA THR A 494 -5.86 10.21 19.30
C THR A 494 -5.91 11.34 18.27
N LEU A 495 -5.93 10.96 16.98
CA LEU A 495 -6.26 11.84 15.87
C LEU A 495 -7.68 11.50 15.43
N GLN A 496 -8.55 12.50 15.38
CA GLN A 496 -9.96 12.34 15.05
C GLN A 496 -10.52 13.62 14.43
N SER A 497 -11.75 13.54 13.90
CA SER A 497 -12.48 14.74 13.48
C SER A 497 -13.00 15.51 14.67
N SER A 498 -12.88 16.83 14.67
CA SER A 498 -13.48 17.73 15.67
C SER A 498 -15.02 17.70 15.63
N GLU A 499 -15.60 17.32 14.49
CA GLU A 499 -17.03 17.21 14.28
C GLU A 499 -17.56 15.78 14.50
N GLY A 500 -16.68 14.83 14.84
CA GLY A 500 -17.03 13.49 15.31
C GLY A 500 -17.36 12.45 14.25
N VAL A 501 -17.29 12.75 12.94
CA VAL A 501 -17.67 11.80 11.87
C VAL A 501 -16.53 11.53 10.90
N VAL A 502 -16.26 12.43 9.98
CA VAL A 502 -15.30 12.21 8.89
C VAL A 502 -14.10 13.13 9.06
N LEU A 503 -12.91 12.60 8.82
CA LEU A 503 -11.66 13.34 8.86
C LEU A 503 -11.47 14.09 7.53
N THR A 504 -11.45 15.42 7.60
CA THR A 504 -11.20 16.32 6.48
C THR A 504 -10.01 17.26 6.82
N PRO A 505 -9.42 17.94 5.84
CA PRO A 505 -8.32 18.89 6.11
C PRO A 505 -8.68 19.96 7.14
N SER A 506 -9.96 20.35 7.24
CA SER A 506 -10.44 21.40 8.15
C SER A 506 -10.86 20.87 9.53
N THR A 507 -11.15 19.57 9.69
CA THR A 507 -11.70 19.00 10.92
C THR A 507 -10.70 18.21 11.77
N VAL A 508 -9.44 18.14 11.36
CA VAL A 508 -8.38 17.38 12.07
C VAL A 508 -8.21 17.90 13.50
N SER A 509 -8.31 17.01 14.47
CA SER A 509 -8.13 17.30 15.89
C SER A 509 -7.27 16.24 16.57
N PHE A 510 -6.37 16.69 17.46
CA PHE A 510 -5.51 15.84 18.27
C PHE A 510 -5.87 15.95 19.74
N GLN A 511 -5.97 14.80 20.41
CA GLN A 511 -6.25 14.76 21.84
C GLN A 511 -5.20 13.93 22.58
N LEU A 512 -4.56 14.53 23.60
CA LEU A 512 -3.68 13.82 24.50
C LEU A 512 -4.52 12.92 25.42
N GLN A 513 -4.19 11.65 25.50
CA GLN A 513 -4.90 10.68 26.30
C GLN A 513 -4.09 10.22 27.53
N THR A 514 -2.85 9.77 27.33
CA THR A 514 -1.97 9.27 28.39
C THR A 514 -0.51 9.70 28.16
N THR A 515 0.34 9.53 29.18
CA THR A 515 1.75 9.96 29.16
C THR A 515 2.71 8.82 29.56
N ASN A 516 2.41 7.58 29.10
CA ASN A 516 3.27 6.44 29.40
C ASN A 516 4.49 6.35 28.48
N GLY A 517 4.37 6.83 27.24
CA GLY A 517 5.37 6.73 26.20
C GLY A 517 5.45 5.34 25.58
N GLY A 518 5.59 5.31 24.25
CA GLY A 518 5.70 4.08 23.46
C GLY A 518 7.12 3.77 23.01
N GLU A 519 7.33 2.54 22.58
CA GLU A 519 8.52 2.07 21.91
C GLU A 519 8.17 1.63 20.47
N GLY A 520 9.09 1.86 19.55
CA GLY A 520 8.87 1.60 18.12
C GLY A 520 9.50 0.31 17.59
N THR A 521 9.94 -0.60 18.46
CA THR A 521 10.56 -1.87 18.04
C THR A 521 9.58 -2.74 17.28
N VAL A 522 8.35 -2.83 17.78
CA VAL A 522 7.24 -3.56 17.13
C VAL A 522 6.08 -2.62 16.81
N SER A 523 5.30 -2.96 15.79
CA SER A 523 4.06 -2.22 15.47
C SER A 523 2.99 -2.50 16.52
N ALA A 524 2.14 -1.52 16.81
CA ALA A 524 0.96 -1.73 17.63
C ALA A 524 -0.03 -2.69 16.94
N LEU A 525 -0.83 -3.42 17.72
CA LEU A 525 -1.81 -4.39 17.23
C LEU A 525 -3.18 -4.09 17.82
N SER A 526 -4.23 -4.21 17.00
CA SER A 526 -5.61 -4.17 17.47
C SER A 526 -6.03 -5.55 17.97
N VAL A 527 -6.40 -5.65 19.24
CA VAL A 527 -6.81 -6.90 19.90
C VAL A 527 -7.95 -6.63 20.87
N GLY A 528 -9.05 -7.37 20.74
CA GLY A 528 -10.15 -7.33 21.71
C GLY A 528 -10.78 -5.94 21.88
N GLY A 529 -10.80 -5.12 20.83
CA GLY A 529 -11.35 -3.76 20.84
C GLY A 529 -10.48 -2.73 21.55
N GLY A 530 -9.18 -2.99 21.73
CA GLY A 530 -8.13 -2.08 22.19
C GLY A 530 -6.87 -2.20 21.35
N VAL A 531 -5.95 -1.29 21.53
CA VAL A 531 -4.65 -1.27 20.86
C VAL A 531 -3.56 -1.70 21.83
N LEU A 532 -2.85 -2.77 21.53
CA LEU A 532 -1.69 -3.23 22.29
C LEU A 532 -0.42 -2.56 21.77
N TYR A 533 0.40 -2.02 22.67
CA TYR A 533 1.69 -1.44 22.37
C TYR A 533 2.72 -1.71 23.46
N VAL A 534 4.00 -1.56 23.12
CA VAL A 534 5.10 -1.73 24.09
C VAL A 534 5.48 -0.36 24.68
N GLN A 535 5.51 -0.27 25.99
CA GLN A 535 5.91 0.94 26.70
C GLN A 535 7.42 1.13 26.68
N ARG A 536 7.86 2.36 26.43
CA ARG A 536 9.28 2.73 26.45
C ARG A 536 9.97 2.44 27.79
N GLY A 537 11.16 1.89 27.72
CA GLY A 537 12.08 1.71 28.86
C GLY A 537 11.69 0.64 29.86
N SER A 538 10.46 0.17 29.85
CA SER A 538 10.01 -0.90 30.74
C SER A 538 9.69 -2.20 29.99
N GLY A 539 9.55 -2.16 28.68
CA GLY A 539 9.09 -3.28 27.87
C GLY A 539 7.68 -3.77 28.22
N ALA A 540 6.94 -3.05 29.06
CA ALA A 540 5.60 -3.45 29.47
C ALA A 540 4.64 -3.43 28.27
N VAL A 541 3.82 -4.45 28.13
CA VAL A 541 2.71 -4.47 27.17
C VAL A 541 1.53 -3.75 27.79
N ARG A 542 1.07 -2.71 27.10
CA ARG A 542 -0.08 -1.93 27.51
C ARG A 542 -1.23 -2.06 26.52
N GLU A 543 -2.44 -2.02 27.04
CA GLU A 543 -3.66 -1.87 26.27
C GLU A 543 -4.08 -0.41 26.29
N PHE A 544 -4.19 0.20 25.13
CA PHE A 544 -4.78 1.52 24.93
C PHE A 544 -6.21 1.34 24.42
N ALA A 545 -7.19 1.59 25.29
CA ALA A 545 -8.59 1.37 24.97
C ALA A 545 -9.46 2.48 25.56
N TYR A 546 -10.55 2.81 24.84
CA TYR A 546 -11.53 3.78 25.31
C TYR A 546 -12.31 3.24 26.52
N ASN A 547 -12.35 4.03 27.58
CA ASN A 547 -13.10 3.74 28.77
C ASN A 547 -14.29 4.70 28.89
N TYR A 548 -15.48 4.18 28.72
CA TYR A 548 -16.71 4.96 28.72
C TYR A 548 -16.94 5.70 30.05
N SER A 549 -16.61 5.06 31.18
CA SER A 549 -16.82 5.67 32.52
C SER A 549 -15.86 6.84 32.79
N ALA A 550 -14.70 6.85 32.17
CA ALA A 550 -13.71 7.90 32.30
C ALA A 550 -13.76 8.91 31.14
N ASP A 551 -14.57 8.62 30.12
CA ASP A 551 -14.69 9.38 28.85
C ASP A 551 -13.33 9.71 28.23
N LYS A 552 -12.42 8.72 28.23
CA LYS A 552 -11.08 8.85 27.65
C LYS A 552 -10.45 7.48 27.38
N TYR A 553 -9.39 7.49 26.59
CA TYR A 553 -8.54 6.31 26.46
C TYR A 553 -7.66 6.14 27.71
N LEU A 554 -7.52 4.90 28.13
CA LEU A 554 -6.65 4.50 29.24
C LEU A 554 -5.55 3.57 28.74
N GLY A 555 -4.37 3.63 29.37
CA GLY A 555 -3.23 2.75 29.10
C GLY A 555 -3.07 1.71 30.21
N GLN A 556 -3.80 0.58 30.16
CA GLN A 556 -3.68 -0.48 31.17
C GLN A 556 -2.40 -1.30 30.97
N ASP A 557 -1.64 -1.57 32.03
CA ASP A 557 -0.47 -2.46 32.01
C ASP A 557 -0.92 -3.91 32.13
N LEU A 558 -0.79 -4.69 31.06
CA LEU A 558 -1.13 -6.13 31.02
C LEU A 558 -0.03 -7.01 31.58
N THR A 559 1.16 -6.48 31.82
CA THR A 559 2.33 -7.24 32.32
C THR A 559 2.56 -7.09 33.81
N ILE A 560 1.81 -6.22 34.48
CA ILE A 560 2.06 -5.85 35.88
C ILE A 560 2.16 -7.07 36.83
N LEU A 561 1.36 -8.10 36.60
CA LEU A 561 1.35 -9.31 37.41
C LEU A 561 2.33 -10.39 36.93
N ALA A 562 2.91 -10.23 35.73
CA ALA A 562 3.81 -11.22 35.12
C ALA A 562 5.12 -10.59 34.60
N ARG A 563 5.51 -9.44 35.14
CA ARG A 563 6.63 -8.65 34.64
C ARG A 563 7.97 -9.37 34.58
N HIS A 564 8.19 -10.39 35.40
CA HIS A 564 9.41 -11.21 35.40
C HIS A 564 9.63 -11.96 34.08
N ILE A 565 8.57 -12.15 33.24
CA ILE A 565 8.67 -12.85 31.96
C ILE A 565 9.40 -11.97 30.92
N ILE A 566 9.13 -10.67 30.93
CA ILE A 566 9.70 -9.71 29.98
C ILE A 566 10.77 -8.81 30.60
N LYS A 567 11.01 -8.93 31.92
CA LYS A 567 11.99 -8.09 32.58
C LYS A 567 13.39 -8.37 32.01
N ASP A 568 14.11 -7.31 31.68
CA ASP A 568 15.45 -7.35 31.11
C ASP A 568 15.51 -8.06 29.72
N ARG A 569 14.36 -8.10 29.00
CA ARG A 569 14.20 -8.69 27.68
C ARG A 569 13.28 -7.83 26.84
N ASP A 570 13.78 -7.39 25.68
CA ASP A 570 12.96 -6.62 24.77
C ASP A 570 12.09 -7.54 23.92
N ILE A 571 10.88 -7.09 23.59
CA ILE A 571 10.03 -7.74 22.59
C ILE A 571 10.53 -7.31 21.21
N THR A 572 11.09 -8.25 20.46
CA THR A 572 11.68 -7.98 19.13
C THR A 572 10.74 -8.23 17.96
N ALA A 573 9.73 -9.08 18.17
CA ALA A 573 8.65 -9.32 17.22
C ALA A 573 7.43 -9.82 17.99
N TRP A 574 6.25 -9.59 17.47
CA TRP A 574 5.02 -10.17 17.98
C TRP A 574 3.96 -10.33 16.88
N ALA A 575 3.02 -11.25 17.12
CA ALA A 575 1.87 -11.46 16.25
C ALA A 575 0.70 -12.01 17.07
N TYR A 576 -0.51 -11.67 16.65
CA TYR A 576 -1.73 -12.10 17.35
C TYR A 576 -2.38 -13.25 16.58
N GLN A 577 -2.65 -14.34 17.28
CA GLN A 577 -3.43 -15.49 16.86
C GLN A 577 -4.81 -15.39 17.52
N GLN A 578 -5.85 -15.21 16.71
CA GLN A 578 -7.22 -15.10 17.22
C GLN A 578 -7.76 -16.46 17.64
N GLU A 579 -7.69 -17.43 16.75
CA GLU A 579 -8.18 -18.79 17.00
C GLU A 579 -7.01 -19.76 17.30
N PRO A 580 -7.16 -20.64 18.28
CA PRO A 580 -8.35 -20.95 19.09
C PRO A 580 -8.44 -20.21 20.44
N TYR A 581 -7.35 -19.58 20.95
CA TYR A 581 -7.28 -19.10 22.33
C TYR A 581 -6.91 -17.63 22.49
N SER A 582 -7.06 -16.83 21.44
CA SER A 582 -6.76 -15.39 21.49
C SER A 582 -5.38 -15.09 22.09
N THR A 583 -4.33 -15.59 21.46
CA THR A 583 -2.95 -15.56 21.99
C THR A 583 -2.08 -14.54 21.25
N LEU A 584 -1.48 -13.61 21.99
CA LEU A 584 -0.41 -12.76 21.48
C LEU A 584 0.93 -13.48 21.68
N TRP A 585 1.60 -13.83 20.61
CA TRP A 585 2.92 -14.45 20.63
C TRP A 585 4.00 -13.36 20.58
N CYS A 586 4.89 -13.33 21.56
CA CYS A 586 5.96 -12.35 21.70
C CYS A 586 7.33 -13.05 21.62
N VAL A 587 8.17 -12.65 20.69
CA VAL A 587 9.56 -13.06 20.58
C VAL A 587 10.42 -12.14 21.45
N LEU A 588 11.27 -12.72 22.30
CA LEU A 588 12.12 -11.97 23.22
C LEU A 588 13.57 -11.89 22.72
N SER A 589 14.29 -10.86 23.15
CA SER A 589 15.66 -10.59 22.69
C SER A 589 16.68 -11.69 23.05
N ASP A 590 16.37 -12.56 24.03
CA ASP A 590 17.18 -13.74 24.38
C ASP A 590 16.89 -14.96 23.48
N GLY A 591 15.97 -14.86 22.52
CA GLY A 591 15.56 -15.93 21.61
C GLY A 591 14.51 -16.88 22.19
N THR A 592 14.07 -16.67 23.43
CA THR A 592 12.87 -17.32 23.96
C THR A 592 11.61 -16.62 23.47
N PHE A 593 10.45 -17.19 23.71
CA PHE A 593 9.19 -16.53 23.39
C PHE A 593 8.18 -16.68 24.51
N ALA A 594 7.26 -15.75 24.57
CA ALA A 594 6.18 -15.75 25.55
C ALA A 594 4.84 -15.66 24.81
N GLY A 595 3.80 -16.17 25.43
CA GLY A 595 2.43 -15.99 25.00
C GLY A 595 1.64 -15.20 26.04
N LEU A 596 0.69 -14.39 25.56
CA LEU A 596 -0.34 -13.79 26.38
C LEU A 596 -1.70 -14.24 25.84
N THR A 597 -2.36 -15.15 26.56
CA THR A 597 -3.78 -15.42 26.30
C THR A 597 -4.58 -14.23 26.81
N TYR A 598 -5.26 -13.54 25.89
CA TYR A 598 -5.96 -12.29 26.19
C TYR A 598 -7.39 -12.32 25.66
N MET A 599 -8.36 -12.37 26.57
CA MET A 599 -9.78 -12.32 26.27
C MET A 599 -10.47 -11.47 27.36
N LYS A 600 -10.71 -10.22 27.01
CA LYS A 600 -11.21 -9.20 27.94
C LYS A 600 -12.61 -9.49 28.45
N GLU A 601 -13.46 -10.06 27.61
CA GLU A 601 -14.85 -10.41 27.94
C GLU A 601 -14.95 -11.49 29.01
N GLN A 602 -13.90 -12.28 29.17
CA GLN A 602 -13.79 -13.36 30.16
C GLN A 602 -12.82 -13.04 31.29
N ASP A 603 -12.30 -11.81 31.35
CA ASP A 603 -11.23 -11.39 32.29
C ASP A 603 -9.99 -12.29 32.26
N VAL A 604 -9.65 -12.84 31.08
CA VAL A 604 -8.46 -13.67 30.89
C VAL A 604 -7.28 -12.79 30.48
N ILE A 605 -6.24 -12.76 31.31
CA ILE A 605 -4.94 -12.14 31.03
C ILE A 605 -3.89 -13.11 31.56
N GLY A 606 -3.53 -14.10 30.75
CA GLY A 606 -2.68 -15.20 31.16
C GLY A 606 -1.34 -15.19 30.41
N TRP A 607 -0.26 -14.78 31.06
CA TRP A 607 1.09 -14.86 30.49
C TRP A 607 1.67 -16.28 30.69
N HIS A 608 2.41 -16.76 29.71
CA HIS A 608 3.07 -18.05 29.72
C HIS A 608 4.39 -18.02 28.96
N ARG A 609 5.35 -18.83 29.37
CA ARG A 609 6.70 -18.88 28.79
C ARG A 609 6.87 -20.08 27.88
N HIS A 610 7.67 -19.89 26.84
CA HIS A 610 7.99 -20.96 25.90
C HIS A 610 9.49 -20.99 25.58
N THR A 611 9.97 -22.21 25.38
CA THR A 611 11.34 -22.47 24.96
C THR A 611 11.37 -23.55 23.89
N THR A 612 12.39 -23.54 23.08
CA THR A 612 12.69 -24.56 22.06
C THR A 612 14.19 -24.80 22.06
N ASP A 613 14.65 -25.89 21.45
CA ASP A 613 16.08 -26.11 21.23
C ASP A 613 16.57 -25.23 20.07
N GLY A 614 16.86 -23.99 20.40
CA GLY A 614 17.22 -22.90 19.46
C GLY A 614 16.73 -21.55 19.92
N SER A 615 16.69 -20.60 19.01
CA SER A 615 16.21 -19.23 19.25
C SER A 615 15.15 -18.84 18.23
N ILE A 616 14.01 -18.35 18.69
CA ILE A 616 13.02 -17.74 17.82
C ILE A 616 13.51 -16.36 17.42
N LEU A 617 13.48 -16.05 16.13
CA LEU A 617 13.92 -14.78 15.57
C LEU A 617 12.75 -13.89 15.18
N ASP A 618 11.67 -14.49 14.68
CA ASP A 618 10.50 -13.76 14.19
C ASP A 618 9.24 -14.60 14.30
N VAL A 619 8.08 -13.92 14.26
CA VAL A 619 6.76 -14.56 14.27
C VAL A 619 5.81 -13.81 13.37
N ALA A 620 5.00 -14.54 12.62
CA ALA A 620 3.90 -14.02 11.83
C ALA A 620 2.68 -14.95 11.92
N VAL A 621 1.49 -14.39 11.77
CA VAL A 621 0.24 -15.16 11.83
C VAL A 621 -0.57 -14.86 10.56
N ILE A 622 -1.12 -15.90 9.97
CA ILE A 622 -2.11 -15.82 8.90
C ILE A 622 -3.35 -16.63 9.28
N PRO A 623 -4.53 -16.24 8.80
CA PRO A 623 -5.75 -17.02 9.01
C PRO A 623 -5.61 -18.45 8.51
N GLY A 624 -6.23 -19.38 9.19
CA GLY A 624 -6.24 -20.80 8.86
C GLY A 624 -7.52 -21.50 9.33
N THR A 625 -7.63 -22.79 9.01
CA THR A 625 -8.76 -23.62 9.45
C THR A 625 -8.22 -24.98 9.90
N PRO A 626 -8.53 -25.47 11.12
CA PRO A 626 -9.41 -24.85 12.14
C PRO A 626 -8.78 -23.70 12.91
N ASP A 627 -7.43 -23.64 13.00
CA ASP A 627 -6.67 -22.68 13.79
C ASP A 627 -5.93 -21.70 12.88
N ASP A 628 -5.75 -20.46 13.35
CA ASP A 628 -4.82 -19.53 12.70
C ASP A 628 -3.40 -20.09 12.72
N GLN A 629 -2.70 -19.94 11.60
CA GLN A 629 -1.37 -20.48 11.43
C GLN A 629 -0.31 -19.53 11.99
N VAL A 630 0.41 -19.97 12.98
CA VAL A 630 1.55 -19.24 13.57
C VAL A 630 2.84 -19.73 12.93
N TRP A 631 3.55 -18.83 12.28
CA TRP A 631 4.80 -19.10 11.60
C TRP A 631 5.95 -18.46 12.34
N PHE A 632 7.02 -19.24 12.53
CA PHE A 632 8.23 -18.82 13.21
C PHE A 632 9.44 -18.85 12.27
N LEU A 633 10.34 -17.91 12.46
CA LEU A 633 11.70 -18.00 11.99
C LEU A 633 12.55 -18.47 13.15
N VAL A 634 13.17 -19.63 13.02
CA VAL A 634 13.88 -20.29 14.14
C VAL A 634 15.34 -20.51 13.79
N ARG A 635 16.24 -20.00 14.64
CA ARG A 635 17.68 -20.33 14.56
C ARG A 635 17.95 -21.57 15.36
N ARG A 636 18.46 -22.60 14.70
CA ARG A 636 18.92 -23.84 15.28
C ARG A 636 20.42 -24.03 15.01
N PRO A 637 21.11 -24.96 15.67
CA PRO A 637 22.54 -25.19 15.43
C PRO A 637 22.90 -25.47 13.97
N SER A 638 22.01 -26.09 13.20
CA SER A 638 22.19 -26.45 11.79
C SER A 638 21.82 -25.36 10.79
N GLY A 639 21.19 -24.26 11.21
CA GLY A 639 20.76 -23.18 10.32
C GLY A 639 19.59 -22.38 10.84
N VAL A 640 19.04 -21.53 9.96
CA VAL A 640 17.80 -20.79 10.23
C VAL A 640 16.69 -21.39 9.37
N PHE A 641 15.57 -21.69 10.00
CA PHE A 641 14.45 -22.42 9.41
C PHE A 641 13.15 -21.66 9.54
N VAL A 642 12.27 -21.85 8.57
CA VAL A 642 10.87 -21.46 8.65
C VAL A 642 10.11 -22.66 9.20
N GLU A 643 9.46 -22.45 10.33
CA GLU A 643 8.68 -23.48 11.01
C GLU A 643 7.27 -22.96 11.30
N ARG A 644 6.29 -23.83 11.31
CA ARG A 644 4.90 -23.49 11.62
C ARG A 644 4.47 -24.23 12.89
N LEU A 645 3.85 -23.51 13.82
CA LEU A 645 3.16 -24.14 14.95
C LEU A 645 2.00 -24.97 14.41
N GLU A 646 1.89 -26.22 14.83
CA GLU A 646 0.78 -27.08 14.43
C GLU A 646 -0.48 -26.76 15.24
N SER A 647 -1.60 -27.32 14.83
CA SER A 647 -2.88 -27.12 15.51
C SER A 647 -2.85 -27.71 16.92
N PHE A 648 -3.62 -27.11 17.82
CA PHE A 648 -3.79 -27.62 19.17
C PHE A 648 -4.46 -28.98 19.15
N PHE A 649 -3.97 -29.92 19.95
CA PHE A 649 -4.49 -31.27 19.99
C PHE A 649 -5.89 -31.29 20.63
N ASP A 650 -6.89 -31.54 19.82
CA ASP A 650 -8.30 -31.73 20.23
C ASP A 650 -8.94 -32.87 19.40
N SER A 651 -8.28 -34.02 19.38
CA SER A 651 -8.70 -35.21 18.64
C SER A 651 -8.72 -36.43 19.56
N ASP A 652 -9.50 -37.45 19.21
CA ASP A 652 -9.44 -38.77 19.84
C ASP A 652 -8.40 -39.67 19.15
N ASN A 653 -7.86 -39.24 18.02
CA ASN A 653 -6.78 -39.94 17.34
C ASN A 653 -5.41 -39.43 17.82
N LEU A 654 -4.62 -40.32 18.44
CA LEU A 654 -3.29 -39.96 18.94
C LEU A 654 -2.30 -39.58 17.82
N ASP A 655 -2.52 -40.02 16.60
CA ASP A 655 -1.65 -39.66 15.47
C ASP A 655 -1.69 -38.18 15.13
N ASP A 656 -2.74 -37.46 15.57
CA ASP A 656 -2.86 -36.00 15.42
C ASP A 656 -2.06 -35.22 16.48
N ALA A 657 -1.48 -35.91 17.45
CA ALA A 657 -0.74 -35.32 18.58
C ALA A 657 0.66 -34.86 18.15
N PHE A 658 0.79 -33.64 17.71
CA PHE A 658 2.05 -33.08 17.21
C PHE A 658 2.78 -32.29 18.32
N PHE A 659 3.66 -32.96 19.08
CA PHE A 659 4.32 -32.36 20.25
C PHE A 659 5.85 -32.37 20.17
N LEU A 660 6.41 -32.24 18.97
CA LEU A 660 7.85 -32.16 18.74
C LEU A 660 8.16 -30.88 17.95
N ASP A 661 9.29 -30.25 18.24
CA ASP A 661 9.73 -29.06 17.49
C ASP A 661 10.59 -29.42 16.28
N SER A 662 10.58 -28.57 15.25
CA SER A 662 11.27 -28.80 13.98
C SER A 662 10.97 -30.17 13.38
N ALA A 663 9.74 -30.63 13.57
CA ALA A 663 9.39 -32.02 13.29
C ALA A 663 8.86 -32.20 11.85
N LEU A 664 9.01 -33.42 11.36
CA LEU A 664 8.34 -33.91 10.17
C LEU A 664 7.39 -35.05 10.55
N HIS A 665 6.28 -35.14 9.83
CA HIS A 665 5.28 -36.20 9.97
C HIS A 665 5.26 -37.05 8.72
N TYR A 666 5.36 -38.36 8.91
CA TYR A 666 5.12 -39.38 7.90
C TYR A 666 3.80 -40.10 8.20
N SER A 667 2.98 -40.25 7.19
CA SER A 667 1.78 -41.09 7.24
C SER A 667 1.68 -41.87 5.93
N GLY A 668 1.65 -43.21 6.01
CA GLY A 668 1.65 -44.07 4.82
C GLY A 668 1.79 -45.54 5.15
N GLU A 669 2.32 -46.33 4.21
CA GLU A 669 2.64 -47.71 4.44
C GLU A 669 3.70 -47.89 5.52
N ALA A 670 3.64 -49.01 6.25
CA ALA A 670 4.55 -49.24 7.36
C ALA A 670 6.02 -49.24 6.88
N ALA A 671 6.79 -48.29 7.38
CA ALA A 671 8.20 -48.10 7.03
C ALA A 671 9.08 -48.06 8.31
N ASP A 672 10.32 -48.50 8.20
CA ASP A 672 11.31 -48.47 9.28
C ASP A 672 12.41 -47.42 9.03
N THR A 673 12.50 -46.86 7.84
CA THR A 673 13.54 -45.90 7.44
C THR A 673 12.92 -44.66 6.88
N PHE A 674 13.28 -43.49 7.45
CA PHE A 674 12.74 -42.19 7.13
C PHE A 674 13.86 -41.25 6.68
N SER A 675 13.68 -40.56 5.57
CA SER A 675 14.62 -39.63 4.97
C SER A 675 14.08 -38.18 4.98
N GLY A 676 14.85 -37.23 4.49
CA GLY A 676 14.45 -35.80 4.46
C GLY A 676 14.71 -35.05 5.76
N LEU A 677 15.37 -35.67 6.73
CA LEU A 677 15.67 -35.13 8.05
C LEU A 677 17.01 -34.35 8.08
N GLY A 678 17.48 -33.82 6.95
CA GLY A 678 18.77 -33.13 6.84
C GLY A 678 18.94 -31.95 7.80
N HIS A 679 17.87 -31.27 8.14
CA HIS A 679 17.84 -30.17 9.11
C HIS A 679 18.13 -30.67 10.56
N LEU A 680 17.90 -31.95 10.86
CA LEU A 680 18.17 -32.62 12.14
C LEU A 680 19.42 -33.51 12.09
N SER A 681 20.23 -33.43 11.06
CA SER A 681 21.43 -34.26 10.88
C SER A 681 22.35 -34.20 12.11
N GLY A 682 22.74 -35.39 12.64
CA GLY A 682 23.57 -35.51 13.83
C GLY A 682 22.90 -35.20 15.17
N ARG A 683 21.61 -34.85 15.17
CA ARG A 683 20.85 -34.52 16.38
C ARG A 683 20.20 -35.76 16.97
N THR A 684 20.15 -35.78 18.30
CA THR A 684 19.29 -36.74 19.03
C THR A 684 17.85 -36.23 18.97
N VAL A 685 16.95 -37.07 18.52
CA VAL A 685 15.54 -36.77 18.32
C VAL A 685 14.65 -37.65 19.18
N GLN A 686 13.44 -37.23 19.38
CA GLN A 686 12.36 -38.05 19.89
C GLN A 686 11.45 -38.42 18.73
N VAL A 687 10.93 -39.61 18.75
CA VAL A 687 10.00 -40.12 17.74
C VAL A 687 8.70 -40.49 18.42
N PHE A 688 7.60 -40.11 17.81
CA PHE A 688 6.27 -40.59 18.17
C PHE A 688 5.75 -41.43 17.02
N ALA A 689 5.61 -42.73 17.23
CA ALA A 689 5.28 -43.70 16.20
C ALA A 689 4.10 -44.57 16.64
N ASP A 690 3.03 -44.59 15.83
CA ASP A 690 1.80 -45.40 16.04
C ASP A 690 1.29 -45.31 17.49
N GLY A 691 1.25 -44.11 18.06
CA GLY A 691 0.78 -43.87 19.45
C GLY A 691 1.83 -44.11 20.56
N GLY A 692 3.07 -44.41 20.22
CA GLY A 692 4.15 -44.67 21.20
C GLY A 692 5.35 -43.73 21.04
N THR A 693 6.04 -43.40 22.14
CA THR A 693 7.25 -42.57 22.14
C THR A 693 8.51 -43.43 22.10
N ILE A 694 9.50 -43.02 21.32
CA ILE A 694 10.82 -43.61 21.23
C ILE A 694 11.85 -42.50 21.41
N ASP A 695 12.67 -42.63 22.43
CA ASP A 695 13.68 -41.63 22.80
C ASP A 695 15.08 -42.07 22.36
N GLY A 696 16.00 -41.10 22.25
CA GLY A 696 17.43 -41.33 22.14
C GLY A 696 17.91 -41.79 20.77
N LEU A 697 17.11 -41.66 19.74
CA LEU A 697 17.51 -41.94 18.35
C LEU A 697 18.30 -40.75 17.80
N THR A 698 19.30 -41.02 16.96
CA THR A 698 20.12 -40.00 16.32
C THR A 698 19.95 -40.05 14.83
N VAL A 699 19.66 -38.90 14.21
CA VAL A 699 19.58 -38.77 12.75
C VAL A 699 20.98 -38.89 12.14
N SER A 700 21.12 -39.69 11.09
CA SER A 700 22.40 -39.88 10.40
C SER A 700 22.90 -38.59 9.75
N ALA A 701 24.17 -38.54 9.36
CA ALA A 701 24.75 -37.42 8.61
C ALA A 701 24.05 -37.22 7.23
N GLY A 702 23.47 -38.27 6.67
CA GLY A 702 22.68 -38.20 5.45
C GLY A 702 21.23 -37.74 5.64
N GLY A 703 20.81 -37.43 6.86
CA GLY A 703 19.42 -37.02 7.13
C GLY A 703 18.44 -38.18 7.13
N GLU A 704 18.88 -39.37 7.54
CA GLU A 704 18.05 -40.57 7.63
C GLU A 704 17.94 -41.05 9.07
N LEU A 705 16.80 -41.61 9.41
CA LEU A 705 16.53 -42.24 10.70
C LEU A 705 15.94 -43.65 10.49
N LYS A 706 16.43 -44.64 11.23
CA LYS A 706 15.93 -45.99 11.18
C LYS A 706 15.32 -46.41 12.52
N LEU A 707 14.08 -46.90 12.49
CA LEU A 707 13.40 -47.52 13.61
C LEU A 707 13.69 -49.01 13.70
N LYS A 708 13.47 -49.55 14.89
CA LYS A 708 13.58 -51.02 15.10
C LYS A 708 12.43 -51.80 14.53
N SER A 709 11.28 -51.20 14.44
CA SER A 709 10.05 -51.80 13.90
C SER A 709 9.40 -50.84 12.92
N PRO A 710 8.81 -51.32 11.81
CA PRO A 710 8.08 -50.49 10.90
C PRO A 710 6.87 -49.82 11.57
N ALA A 711 6.57 -48.58 11.21
CA ALA A 711 5.43 -47.80 11.69
C ALA A 711 4.73 -47.08 10.54
N LYS A 712 3.43 -46.81 10.68
CA LYS A 712 2.58 -46.15 9.66
C LYS A 712 2.44 -44.65 9.86
N SER A 713 2.36 -44.19 11.10
CA SER A 713 2.30 -42.78 11.46
C SER A 713 3.49 -42.46 12.35
N VAL A 714 4.35 -41.53 11.88
CA VAL A 714 5.61 -41.25 12.59
C VAL A 714 5.88 -39.74 12.58
N HIS A 715 6.01 -39.18 13.80
CA HIS A 715 6.51 -37.82 14.01
C HIS A 715 7.96 -37.88 14.47
N ILE A 716 8.86 -37.18 13.83
CA ILE A 716 10.29 -37.13 14.13
C ILE A 716 10.71 -35.70 14.38
N GLY A 717 11.21 -35.36 15.56
CA GLY A 717 11.59 -34.00 15.89
C GLY A 717 12.35 -33.84 17.21
N LEU A 718 12.51 -32.60 17.61
CA LEU A 718 13.20 -32.21 18.83
C LEU A 718 12.22 -32.20 20.01
N PRO A 719 12.55 -32.85 21.14
CA PRO A 719 11.70 -32.82 22.32
C PRO A 719 11.76 -31.44 23.01
N TYR A 720 10.69 -31.08 23.71
CA TYR A 720 10.66 -29.97 24.64
C TYR A 720 9.87 -30.34 25.89
N THR A 721 10.21 -29.69 27.02
CA THR A 721 9.57 -29.93 28.30
C THR A 721 8.40 -28.98 28.51
N SER A 722 7.25 -29.52 28.89
CA SER A 722 6.10 -28.74 29.33
C SER A 722 5.90 -28.91 30.82
N ARG A 723 5.66 -27.81 31.55
CA ARG A 723 5.54 -27.85 33.01
C ARG A 723 4.57 -26.77 33.52
N VAL A 724 3.71 -27.16 34.43
CA VAL A 724 2.86 -26.24 35.21
C VAL A 724 3.16 -26.47 36.68
N ILE A 725 3.49 -25.41 37.40
CA ILE A 725 3.61 -25.43 38.84
C ILE A 725 2.56 -24.51 39.43
N PRO A 726 1.49 -25.03 40.05
CA PRO A 726 0.47 -24.21 40.68
C PRO A 726 1.07 -23.32 41.78
N ASN A 727 0.38 -22.28 42.18
CA ASN A 727 0.72 -21.52 43.37
C ASN A 727 0.54 -22.39 44.62
N LEU A 728 1.22 -22.01 45.68
CA LEU A 728 1.03 -22.71 46.96
C LEU A 728 -0.42 -22.56 47.42
N PRO A 729 -1.08 -23.67 47.76
CA PRO A 729 -2.46 -23.62 48.23
C PRO A 729 -2.53 -22.88 49.56
N GLU A 730 -3.21 -21.77 49.60
CA GLU A 730 -3.46 -20.98 50.80
C GLU A 730 -4.96 -20.98 51.09
N VAL A 731 -5.32 -21.31 52.34
CA VAL A 731 -6.72 -21.41 52.72
C VAL A 731 -6.97 -20.52 53.95
N GLN A 732 -8.08 -19.82 53.94
CA GLN A 732 -8.55 -19.07 55.11
C GLN A 732 -9.19 -20.04 56.10
N THR A 733 -8.69 -20.07 57.31
CA THR A 733 -9.23 -20.84 58.44
C THR A 733 -9.82 -19.89 59.47
N GLN A 734 -10.49 -20.45 60.48
CA GLN A 734 -10.99 -19.65 61.61
C GLN A 734 -9.87 -18.93 62.39
N GLN A 735 -8.62 -19.41 62.29
CA GLN A 735 -7.43 -18.82 62.92
C GLN A 735 -6.65 -17.88 61.98
N GLY A 736 -7.15 -17.61 60.77
CA GLY A 736 -6.50 -16.81 59.77
C GLY A 736 -6.03 -17.62 58.56
N TRP A 737 -5.22 -16.99 57.68
CA TRP A 737 -4.66 -17.64 56.50
C TRP A 737 -3.57 -18.63 56.87
N THR A 738 -3.45 -19.72 56.10
CA THR A 738 -2.41 -20.76 56.30
C THR A 738 -1.00 -20.33 55.86
N LEU A 739 -0.82 -19.06 55.53
CA LEU A 739 0.47 -18.43 55.21
C LEU A 739 1.52 -18.77 56.30
N MET A 740 2.70 -19.20 55.90
CA MET A 740 3.84 -19.50 56.74
C MET A 740 3.68 -20.73 57.71
N HIS A 741 2.58 -21.47 57.62
CA HIS A 741 2.46 -22.72 58.36
C HIS A 741 3.17 -23.88 57.62
N ASN A 742 3.87 -24.71 58.37
CA ASN A 742 4.39 -25.97 57.84
C ASN A 742 3.23 -26.88 57.45
N ARG A 743 3.27 -27.38 56.21
CA ARG A 743 2.21 -28.24 55.67
C ARG A 743 2.81 -29.42 54.91
N LYS A 744 2.10 -30.52 54.88
CA LYS A 744 2.41 -31.70 54.11
C LYS A 744 1.31 -31.93 53.10
N ILE A 745 1.63 -31.98 51.81
CA ILE A 745 0.69 -32.42 50.77
C ILE A 745 0.65 -33.95 50.83
N SER A 746 -0.50 -34.51 51.15
CA SER A 746 -0.68 -35.96 51.27
C SER A 746 -1.27 -36.60 50.01
N ALA A 747 -1.96 -35.83 49.20
CA ALA A 747 -2.53 -36.31 47.95
C ALA A 747 -2.74 -35.14 47.00
N VAL A 748 -2.53 -35.40 45.70
CA VAL A 748 -2.83 -34.50 44.61
C VAL A 748 -3.81 -35.22 43.66
N ARG A 749 -4.89 -34.57 43.27
CA ARG A 749 -5.81 -35.07 42.25
C ARG A 749 -5.79 -34.14 41.06
N VAL A 750 -5.48 -34.67 39.90
CA VAL A 750 -5.45 -33.91 38.63
C VAL A 750 -6.55 -34.45 37.73
N ARG A 751 -7.38 -33.57 37.20
CA ARG A 751 -8.34 -33.92 36.18
C ARG A 751 -7.72 -33.63 34.83
N THR A 752 -7.65 -34.61 33.96
CA THR A 752 -7.14 -34.50 32.60
C THR A 752 -8.24 -34.78 31.60
N TYR A 753 -8.09 -34.19 30.41
CA TYR A 753 -8.96 -34.41 29.25
C TYR A 753 -8.09 -34.55 28.02
N ARG A 754 -8.31 -35.57 27.21
CA ARG A 754 -7.52 -35.87 25.98
C ARG A 754 -6.02 -35.71 26.21
N SER A 755 -5.50 -36.41 27.22
CA SER A 755 -4.12 -36.30 27.65
C SER A 755 -3.42 -37.66 27.53
N MET A 756 -2.23 -37.69 26.96
CA MET A 756 -1.48 -38.92 26.74
C MET A 756 -0.82 -39.41 28.06
N SER A 757 -0.02 -38.54 28.70
CA SER A 757 0.64 -38.83 29.99
C SER A 757 1.11 -37.55 30.67
N PHE A 758 1.28 -37.58 31.95
CA PHE A 758 1.91 -36.52 32.74
C PHE A 758 2.61 -37.11 33.97
N LEU A 759 3.62 -36.40 34.46
CA LEU A 759 4.27 -36.67 35.74
C LEU A 759 3.81 -35.61 36.75
N ALA A 760 3.31 -36.05 37.93
CA ALA A 760 2.87 -35.18 39.01
C ALA A 760 3.86 -35.10 40.15
#